data_87c92344fbdd535154a7b6ed580868c7
#
_entry.id   87c92344fbdd535154a7b6ed580868c7
#
_cell.length_a   1.000
_cell.length_b   1.000
_cell.length_c   1.000
_cell.angle_alpha   90.00
_cell.angle_beta   90.00
_cell.angle_gamma   90.00
#
_symmetry.space_group_name_H-M   'P 1'
#
loop_
_entity.id
_entity.type
_entity.pdbx_description
1 polymer ?
#
loop_
_entity_poly.entity_id
_entity_poly.type
_entity_poly.pdbx_seq_one_letter_code
_entity_poly.pdbx_strand_id
1 'polypeptide(L)'
;MQEPFRNKKNRGYRLRPASGRDRLDSRVRRLCSRLGILAVVVAAAIVIRSLYNIQIIHGAEYRQYAAQQQLLDTTIKATRGEIYDASGITLASTSVVWTIWADPSYSSILYTSKTNDDDTVTKTLDPAMCAEVSRELTLRLLSGDGESLDSVDTSSAEYQQQYQTVYDALSRLDSAYVTLATKVNNAVKLSIEKYVTSFNKAHKKATDTSRKGRISVSSEKSFQRNYPYGAFAAAVLGFTDADGVGTYGLEKSYQSTLAGVDGRTITQRNAVGNAIADANATTFAAKDGSNLVLSLDVNVQEIAERYLNEAIAANTVENRGCAIVMNVKTGAILAMASKPDFDPNDPLNYTANEAYLNELVHAEPELYGVYKKDADGNYITDEQGNKILDEEADYSGYYRDILWKNKTITELYYPGSVFKVITSAMGIDSGVATMNTTFTCSGAYGVAKETYHCAGRKAHGLLNMAEALRKSCNIYHIQLGQRVGSQQFYNYFDAFGFTARTGVDLPSETNFMQYYRADQLGEVQLASSSFGQAMAITPLQMCTAIAATVNGGYLVTPHVVDKITDANGNVIQEIGANVRRQVISQSASEVIRQMMEYEVGNGTGGGKNAYVSGYRIGGKSGTSEQLNMHRRADGDYKKVASFVAVLPANDPEILVYVMLDDPNNARTDYSSILAAPVAGNIISEVAPYLGIATDGEDRSGTIVTVPNLVGTEWSNAQVQLNIQGLKHQLQESQSSQSAAPVTYQYPHAGSKVPYGTTIYLYTDTYEGSRTEVPDVTGKSPDFARQMLSAAGLNCVVEGSGTVQAQSAEPGSSVQRGTIITLTCG
;
A
#
# COMPACT_ATOMS: atom_id res chain seq x y z
N MET A 1 88.68 -41.97 4.83
CA MET A 1 89.81 -42.80 4.53
C MET A 1 89.98 -42.83 3.05
N GLN A 2 90.95 -42.07 2.59
CA GLN A 2 92.17 -42.57 1.82
C GLN A 2 91.85 -43.34 0.54
N GLU A 3 92.11 -42.60 -0.52
CA GLU A 3 92.77 -42.78 -1.82
C GLU A 3 93.38 -44.23 -2.06
N PRO A 4 93.84 -44.62 -3.32
CA PRO A 4 94.49 -43.78 -4.31
C PRO A 4 94.37 -44.13 -5.82
N PHE A 5 94.81 -43.24 -6.66
CA PHE A 5 95.48 -43.29 -7.97
C PHE A 5 95.74 -44.56 -8.72
N ARG A 6 95.49 -44.47 -10.06
CA ARG A 6 96.45 -44.93 -11.04
C ARG A 6 96.31 -44.27 -12.48
N ASN A 7 97.39 -43.64 -12.82
CA ASN A 7 97.75 -43.08 -14.09
C ASN A 7 97.81 -44.09 -15.24
N LYS A 8 97.43 -43.80 -16.49
CA LYS A 8 98.04 -44.42 -17.71
C LYS A 8 98.08 -43.32 -18.87
N LYS A 9 99.28 -42.86 -19.09
CA LYS A 9 100.11 -42.55 -20.29
C LYS A 9 99.36 -42.20 -21.57
N ASN A 10 99.80 -41.08 -22.05
CA ASN A 10 99.88 -40.48 -23.38
C ASN A 10 100.05 -41.44 -24.52
N ARG A 11 99.33 -41.39 -25.65
CA ARG A 11 99.75 -41.62 -27.01
C ARG A 11 99.38 -40.40 -27.81
N GLY A 12 100.54 -39.75 -28.34
CA GLY A 12 100.35 -38.58 -29.25
C GLY A 12 99.81 -39.04 -30.60
N TYR A 13 98.83 -38.39 -31.08
CA TYR A 13 98.42 -38.35 -32.50
C TYR A 13 98.99 -37.17 -33.18
N ARG A 14 99.86 -37.39 -34.23
CA ARG A 14 100.34 -36.38 -35.18
C ARG A 14 99.17 -35.89 -36.05
N LEU A 15 98.91 -34.61 -35.99
CA LEU A 15 97.98 -33.95 -36.86
C LEU A 15 98.50 -33.86 -38.27
N ARG A 16 97.82 -34.49 -39.21
CA ARG A 16 98.06 -34.25 -40.63
C ARG A 16 97.53 -32.84 -40.97
N PRO A 17 98.14 -32.11 -41.88
CA PRO A 17 97.67 -30.82 -42.32
C PRO A 17 96.37 -31.00 -43.14
N ALA A 18 95.34 -30.28 -42.76
CA ALA A 18 94.02 -30.30 -43.36
C ALA A 18 94.09 -29.79 -44.82
N SER A 19 93.54 -30.64 -45.73
CA SER A 19 93.35 -30.25 -47.15
C SER A 19 92.46 -29.02 -47.25
N GLY A 20 92.60 -28.27 -48.35
CA GLY A 20 91.82 -26.94 -48.51
C GLY A 20 90.26 -27.11 -48.40
N ARG A 21 89.78 -28.34 -48.63
CA ARG A 21 88.29 -28.64 -48.39
C ARG A 21 87.91 -28.57 -46.90
N ASP A 22 88.72 -29.07 -45.97
CA ASP A 22 88.44 -29.08 -44.56
C ASP A 22 88.44 -27.66 -43.94
N ARG A 23 89.18 -26.70 -44.58
CA ARG A 23 89.17 -25.30 -44.17
C ARG A 23 87.89 -24.56 -44.59
N LEU A 24 87.31 -24.92 -45.77
CA LEU A 24 85.99 -24.34 -46.16
C LEU A 24 84.87 -24.88 -45.29
N ASP A 25 84.75 -26.17 -45.02
CA ASP A 25 83.78 -26.79 -44.22
C ASP A 25 83.84 -26.27 -42.74
N SER A 26 85.01 -26.05 -42.18
CA SER A 26 85.14 -25.49 -40.82
C SER A 26 84.72 -24.01 -40.74
N ARG A 27 84.85 -23.22 -41.84
CA ARG A 27 84.38 -21.85 -41.89
C ARG A 27 82.86 -21.83 -42.02
N VAL A 28 82.26 -22.65 -42.82
CA VAL A 28 80.82 -22.78 -42.94
C VAL A 28 80.24 -23.26 -41.67
N ARG A 29 80.72 -24.29 -40.95
CA ARG A 29 80.30 -24.75 -39.62
C ARG A 29 80.39 -23.69 -38.61
N ARG A 30 81.48 -22.85 -38.59
CA ARG A 30 81.59 -21.71 -37.65
C ARG A 30 80.61 -20.61 -37.97
N LEU A 31 80.31 -20.35 -39.26
CA LEU A 31 79.25 -19.40 -39.64
C LEU A 31 77.87 -19.85 -39.25
N CYS A 32 77.51 -21.08 -39.51
CA CYS A 32 76.22 -21.71 -39.10
C CYS A 32 76.08 -21.70 -37.57
N SER A 33 77.14 -22.07 -36.85
CA SER A 33 77.13 -21.99 -35.39
C SER A 33 76.99 -20.55 -34.83
N ARG A 34 77.61 -19.57 -35.46
CA ARG A 34 77.43 -18.17 -35.11
C ARG A 34 76.08 -17.62 -35.45
N LEU A 35 75.48 -18.02 -36.58
CA LEU A 35 74.11 -17.72 -36.96
C LEU A 35 73.14 -18.39 -36.04
N GLY A 36 73.37 -19.67 -35.63
CA GLY A 36 72.55 -20.33 -34.62
C GLY A 36 72.60 -19.66 -33.24
N ILE A 37 73.82 -19.26 -32.79
CA ILE A 37 73.96 -18.51 -31.54
C ILE A 37 73.24 -17.18 -31.64
N LEU A 38 73.37 -16.45 -32.77
CA LEU A 38 72.68 -15.19 -33.02
C LEU A 38 71.13 -15.36 -32.97
N ALA A 39 70.65 -16.41 -33.62
CA ALA A 39 69.19 -16.73 -33.60
C ALA A 39 68.68 -17.00 -32.19
N VAL A 40 69.46 -17.75 -31.39
CA VAL A 40 69.13 -18.00 -29.97
C VAL A 40 69.15 -16.69 -29.15
N VAL A 41 70.17 -15.85 -29.37
CA VAL A 41 70.26 -14.53 -28.68
C VAL A 41 69.07 -13.64 -29.07
N VAL A 42 68.72 -13.60 -30.36
CA VAL A 42 67.55 -12.83 -30.84
C VAL A 42 66.26 -13.38 -30.26
N ALA A 43 66.09 -14.70 -30.27
CA ALA A 43 64.90 -15.33 -29.65
C ALA A 43 64.85 -15.04 -28.16
N ALA A 44 65.96 -15.10 -27.43
CA ALA A 44 66.04 -14.74 -26.03
C ALA A 44 65.71 -13.26 -25.77
N ALA A 45 66.20 -12.38 -26.66
CA ALA A 45 65.87 -10.94 -26.56
C ALA A 45 64.40 -10.66 -26.80
N ILE A 46 63.76 -11.36 -27.74
CA ILE A 46 62.31 -11.28 -28.00
C ILE A 46 61.53 -11.75 -26.78
N VAL A 47 61.88 -12.90 -26.17
CA VAL A 47 61.23 -13.41 -24.96
C VAL A 47 61.42 -12.42 -23.79
N ILE A 48 62.66 -11.91 -23.59
CA ILE A 48 62.89 -10.94 -22.54
C ILE A 48 62.06 -9.65 -22.73
N ARG A 49 62.00 -9.18 -23.98
CA ARG A 49 61.16 -8.00 -24.30
C ARG A 49 59.66 -8.29 -24.09
N SER A 50 59.19 -9.46 -24.44
CA SER A 50 57.82 -9.87 -24.20
C SER A 50 57.53 -9.99 -22.70
N LEU A 51 58.42 -10.63 -21.94
CA LEU A 51 58.33 -10.69 -20.48
C LEU A 51 58.35 -9.33 -19.84
N TYR A 52 59.24 -8.42 -20.26
CA TYR A 52 59.29 -7.03 -19.79
C TYR A 52 58.01 -6.29 -20.08
N ASN A 53 57.45 -6.46 -21.29
CA ASN A 53 56.14 -5.84 -21.65
C ASN A 53 55.00 -6.36 -20.77
N ILE A 54 54.92 -7.69 -20.57
CA ILE A 54 53.85 -8.31 -19.77
C ILE A 54 54.01 -8.02 -18.27
N GLN A 55 55.23 -8.11 -17.73
CA GLN A 55 55.44 -8.04 -16.28
C GLN A 55 55.66 -6.59 -15.75
N ILE A 56 56.28 -5.71 -16.56
CA ILE A 56 56.65 -4.37 -16.12
C ILE A 56 55.69 -3.32 -16.70
N ILE A 57 55.47 -3.30 -18.03
CA ILE A 57 54.61 -2.29 -18.65
C ILE A 57 53.16 -2.54 -18.37
N HIS A 58 52.66 -3.75 -18.58
CA HIS A 58 51.27 -4.13 -18.36
C HIS A 58 51.05 -4.92 -17.08
N GLY A 59 52.08 -5.07 -16.24
CA GLY A 59 52.03 -5.93 -15.06
C GLY A 59 51.00 -5.48 -13.99
N ALA A 60 50.75 -4.17 -13.91
CA ALA A 60 49.73 -3.63 -13.02
C ALA A 60 48.32 -3.97 -13.55
N GLU A 61 48.10 -3.81 -14.85
CA GLU A 61 46.85 -4.07 -15.54
C GLU A 61 46.49 -5.58 -15.49
N TYR A 62 47.47 -6.43 -15.83
CA TYR A 62 47.27 -7.90 -15.74
C TYR A 62 47.07 -8.40 -14.31
N ARG A 63 47.68 -7.76 -13.30
CA ARG A 63 47.39 -8.08 -11.90
C ARG A 63 46.01 -7.65 -11.50
N GLN A 64 45.52 -6.52 -12.02
CA GLN A 64 44.17 -6.08 -11.78
C GLN A 64 43.14 -7.02 -12.44
N TYR A 65 43.35 -7.43 -13.70
CA TYR A 65 42.52 -8.44 -14.37
C TYR A 65 42.56 -9.79 -13.65
N ALA A 66 43.74 -10.24 -13.22
CA ALA A 66 43.85 -11.48 -12.46
C ALA A 66 43.13 -11.41 -11.11
N ALA A 67 43.24 -10.28 -10.40
CA ALA A 67 42.49 -10.06 -9.16
C ALA A 67 40.97 -10.07 -9.39
N GLN A 68 40.50 -9.40 -10.43
CA GLN A 68 39.08 -9.43 -10.82
C GLN A 68 38.59 -10.82 -11.20
N GLN A 69 39.41 -11.63 -11.83
CA GLN A 69 39.08 -13.01 -12.18
C GLN A 69 39.20 -13.99 -11.00
N GLN A 70 39.98 -13.67 -9.99
CA GLN A 70 40.22 -14.55 -8.83
C GLN A 70 39.31 -14.24 -7.63
N LEU A 71 38.66 -13.08 -7.63
CA LEU A 71 37.76 -12.69 -6.55
C LEU A 71 36.30 -12.97 -6.95
N LEU A 72 35.58 -13.56 -6.01
CA LEU A 72 34.13 -13.70 -6.03
C LEU A 72 33.60 -12.70 -5.01
N ASP A 73 32.86 -11.71 -5.48
CA ASP A 73 32.12 -10.78 -4.64
C ASP A 73 30.68 -11.24 -4.57
N THR A 74 30.24 -11.66 -3.39
CA THR A 74 28.89 -12.14 -3.16
C THR A 74 28.16 -11.15 -2.26
N THR A 75 27.04 -10.61 -2.72
CA THR A 75 26.21 -9.70 -1.94
C THR A 75 25.47 -10.46 -0.84
N ILE A 76 25.49 -9.93 0.38
CA ILE A 76 24.67 -10.37 1.49
C ILE A 76 23.51 -9.38 1.58
N LYS A 77 22.34 -9.80 1.14
CA LYS A 77 21.16 -8.92 1.16
C LYS A 77 20.76 -8.56 2.59
N ALA A 78 20.54 -7.26 2.85
CA ALA A 78 19.96 -6.75 4.08
C ALA A 78 18.47 -7.14 4.15
N THR A 79 17.97 -7.39 5.36
CA THR A 79 16.55 -7.60 5.58
C THR A 79 15.84 -6.25 5.59
N ARG A 80 14.75 -6.12 4.83
CA ARG A 80 13.94 -4.91 4.82
C ARG A 80 13.19 -4.77 6.13
N GLY A 81 13.18 -3.57 6.72
CA GLY A 81 12.49 -3.24 7.96
C GLY A 81 10.99 -3.50 7.88
N GLU A 82 10.37 -3.77 9.00
CA GLU A 82 8.94 -4.01 9.12
C GLU A 82 8.15 -2.70 9.26
N ILE A 83 6.86 -2.75 8.95
CA ILE A 83 5.93 -1.64 9.16
C ILE A 83 4.88 -2.11 10.16
N TYR A 84 4.75 -1.36 11.25
CA TYR A 84 3.79 -1.62 12.32
C TYR A 84 2.75 -0.51 12.38
N ASP A 85 1.56 -0.84 12.84
CA ASP A 85 0.55 0.14 13.22
C ASP A 85 0.91 0.84 14.55
N ALA A 86 0.06 1.77 15.01
CA ALA A 86 0.23 2.50 16.25
C ALA A 86 0.28 1.60 17.51
N SER A 87 -0.32 0.41 17.45
CA SER A 87 -0.39 -0.58 18.53
C SER A 87 0.71 -1.64 18.45
N GLY A 88 1.53 -1.65 17.43
CA GLY A 88 2.60 -2.62 17.19
C GLY A 88 2.17 -3.85 16.37
N ILE A 89 1.00 -3.81 15.74
CA ILE A 89 0.55 -4.86 14.83
C ILE A 89 1.32 -4.76 13.51
N THR A 90 1.83 -5.88 13.00
CA THR A 90 2.63 -5.92 11.77
C THR A 90 1.75 -5.75 10.53
N LEU A 91 1.96 -4.65 9.79
CA LEU A 91 1.27 -4.34 8.54
C LEU A 91 2.05 -4.79 7.30
N ALA A 92 3.37 -4.79 7.39
CA ALA A 92 4.24 -5.32 6.34
C ALA A 92 5.49 -5.97 6.94
N SER A 93 5.78 -7.20 6.53
CA SER A 93 6.92 -7.98 6.99
C SER A 93 7.75 -8.53 5.82
N THR A 94 8.98 -8.96 6.12
CA THR A 94 9.87 -9.56 5.12
C THR A 94 10.16 -11.00 5.49
N SER A 95 9.72 -11.92 4.65
CA SER A 95 9.99 -13.36 4.81
C SER A 95 11.19 -13.78 3.98
N VAL A 96 12.01 -14.67 4.54
CA VAL A 96 13.09 -15.30 3.78
C VAL A 96 12.49 -16.40 2.92
N VAL A 97 12.70 -16.30 1.63
CA VAL A 97 12.33 -17.28 0.63
C VAL A 97 13.54 -17.66 -0.21
N TRP A 98 13.38 -18.66 -1.06
CA TRP A 98 14.49 -19.18 -1.87
C TRP A 98 14.09 -19.23 -3.34
N THR A 99 15.04 -18.87 -4.20
CA THR A 99 14.98 -19.16 -5.62
C THR A 99 15.72 -20.48 -5.86
N ILE A 100 15.03 -21.46 -6.39
CA ILE A 100 15.64 -22.73 -6.79
C ILE A 100 16.05 -22.61 -8.25
N TRP A 101 17.31 -22.86 -8.53
CA TRP A 101 17.88 -22.80 -9.88
C TRP A 101 18.74 -24.03 -10.17
N ALA A 102 18.93 -24.32 -11.44
CA ALA A 102 19.76 -25.41 -11.89
C ALA A 102 20.83 -24.93 -12.87
N ASP A 103 21.94 -25.70 -12.94
CA ASP A 103 22.94 -25.63 -14.00
C ASP A 103 22.83 -26.88 -14.87
N PRO A 104 22.02 -26.87 -15.94
CA PRO A 104 21.90 -28.01 -16.85
C PRO A 104 23.23 -28.33 -17.55
N SER A 105 24.07 -27.32 -17.83
CA SER A 105 25.36 -27.52 -18.49
C SER A 105 26.32 -28.38 -17.65
N TYR A 106 26.15 -28.35 -16.34
CA TYR A 106 26.94 -29.10 -15.36
C TYR A 106 26.19 -30.32 -14.79
N SER A 107 24.96 -30.53 -15.20
CA SER A 107 24.09 -31.63 -14.80
C SER A 107 24.33 -32.85 -15.71
N SER A 108 25.51 -33.48 -15.58
CA SER A 108 26.05 -34.48 -16.51
C SER A 108 25.19 -35.75 -16.64
N ILE A 109 24.22 -35.99 -15.77
CA ILE A 109 23.31 -37.12 -15.86
C ILE A 109 22.15 -36.85 -16.85
N LEU A 110 21.88 -35.59 -17.17
CA LEU A 110 20.78 -35.22 -18.04
C LEU A 110 21.12 -35.36 -19.53
N TYR A 111 22.39 -35.65 -19.87
CA TYR A 111 22.83 -35.76 -21.26
C TYR A 111 23.97 -36.73 -21.46
N THR A 112 24.09 -37.24 -22.70
CA THR A 112 25.29 -37.90 -23.19
C THR A 112 26.12 -36.89 -23.97
N SER A 113 27.44 -36.96 -23.88
CA SER A 113 28.35 -36.07 -24.60
C SER A 113 29.19 -36.86 -25.63
N LYS A 114 29.33 -36.31 -26.85
CA LYS A 114 30.18 -36.83 -27.90
C LYS A 114 31.14 -35.73 -28.34
N THR A 115 32.46 -36.03 -28.33
CA THR A 115 33.45 -35.12 -28.88
C THR A 115 33.49 -35.36 -30.40
N ASN A 116 33.36 -34.35 -31.19
CA ASN A 116 33.41 -34.36 -32.65
C ASN A 116 34.86 -34.27 -33.13
N ASP A 117 35.08 -34.48 -34.40
CA ASP A 117 36.44 -34.47 -35.03
C ASP A 117 37.08 -33.08 -35.02
N ASP A 118 36.32 -32.02 -34.79
CA ASP A 118 36.74 -30.62 -34.63
C ASP A 118 36.93 -30.18 -33.17
N ASP A 119 37.06 -31.12 -32.24
CA ASP A 119 37.16 -30.92 -30.80
C ASP A 119 35.93 -30.25 -30.14
N THR A 120 34.84 -30.06 -30.87
CA THR A 120 33.57 -29.59 -30.27
C THR A 120 32.86 -30.73 -29.55
N VAL A 121 32.14 -30.38 -28.43
CA VAL A 121 31.39 -31.36 -27.67
C VAL A 121 29.91 -31.17 -27.93
N THR A 122 29.27 -32.15 -28.52
CA THR A 122 27.83 -32.20 -28.71
C THR A 122 27.19 -32.89 -27.51
N LYS A 123 26.21 -32.24 -26.86
CA LYS A 123 25.39 -32.78 -25.77
C LYS A 123 24.06 -33.26 -26.36
N THR A 124 23.63 -34.44 -26.02
CA THR A 124 22.31 -35.00 -26.38
C THR A 124 21.53 -35.27 -25.10
N LEU A 125 20.35 -34.66 -24.97
CA LEU A 125 19.48 -34.83 -23.78
C LEU A 125 19.13 -36.32 -23.63
N ASP A 126 19.09 -36.78 -22.35
CA ASP A 126 18.42 -38.00 -21.94
C ASP A 126 16.99 -37.65 -21.49
N PRO A 127 15.94 -37.84 -22.31
CA PRO A 127 14.59 -37.42 -21.98
C PRO A 127 14.01 -38.18 -20.79
N ALA A 128 14.39 -39.45 -20.59
CA ALA A 128 13.87 -40.25 -19.49
C ALA A 128 14.42 -39.78 -18.13
N MET A 129 15.72 -39.52 -18.07
CA MET A 129 16.35 -38.97 -16.88
C MET A 129 15.88 -37.53 -16.57
N CYS A 130 15.73 -36.70 -17.60
CA CYS A 130 15.20 -35.35 -17.43
C CYS A 130 13.77 -35.39 -16.89
N ALA A 131 12.91 -36.29 -17.41
CA ALA A 131 11.55 -36.48 -16.92
C ALA A 131 11.50 -36.97 -15.46
N GLU A 132 12.37 -37.92 -15.08
CA GLU A 132 12.47 -38.44 -13.71
C GLU A 132 12.84 -37.32 -12.73
N VAL A 133 13.90 -36.57 -13.02
CA VAL A 133 14.38 -35.47 -12.18
C VAL A 133 13.34 -34.35 -12.11
N SER A 134 12.71 -33.99 -13.24
CA SER A 134 11.68 -32.96 -13.29
C SER A 134 10.48 -33.33 -12.42
N ARG A 135 10.01 -34.57 -12.48
CA ARG A 135 8.93 -35.10 -11.66
C ARG A 135 9.24 -34.97 -10.17
N GLU A 136 10.39 -35.41 -9.74
CA GLU A 136 10.82 -35.43 -8.34
C GLU A 136 11.00 -34.01 -7.78
N LEU A 137 11.51 -33.08 -8.58
CA LEU A 137 11.62 -31.67 -8.18
C LEU A 137 10.24 -31.00 -8.11
N THR A 138 9.37 -31.25 -9.09
CA THR A 138 8.01 -30.67 -9.12
C THR A 138 7.17 -31.12 -7.94
N LEU A 139 7.21 -32.41 -7.58
CA LEU A 139 6.50 -32.94 -6.41
C LEU A 139 6.93 -32.21 -5.13
N ARG A 140 8.23 -31.95 -4.94
CA ARG A 140 8.72 -31.22 -3.77
C ARG A 140 8.33 -29.75 -3.79
N LEU A 141 8.38 -29.13 -4.95
CA LEU A 141 8.00 -27.71 -5.10
C LEU A 141 6.54 -27.48 -4.74
N LEU A 142 5.65 -28.43 -5.06
CA LEU A 142 4.21 -28.30 -4.85
C LEU A 142 3.69 -28.90 -3.54
N SER A 143 4.49 -29.71 -2.83
CA SER A 143 4.06 -30.36 -1.58
C SER A 143 3.92 -29.40 -0.38
N GLY A 144 4.35 -28.13 -0.53
CA GLY A 144 4.29 -27.12 0.54
C GLY A 144 5.31 -27.32 1.67
N ASP A 145 5.51 -28.53 2.14
CA ASP A 145 6.52 -28.93 3.17
C ASP A 145 7.76 -29.61 2.59
N GLY A 146 7.73 -29.97 1.31
CA GLY A 146 8.77 -30.69 0.59
C GLY A 146 8.86 -32.19 0.89
N GLU A 147 8.05 -32.70 1.80
CA GLU A 147 8.10 -34.13 2.25
C GLU A 147 6.80 -34.89 1.95
N SER A 148 5.64 -34.22 1.97
CA SER A 148 4.32 -34.82 1.72
C SER A 148 4.04 -35.01 0.21
N LEU A 149 4.92 -35.73 -0.50
CA LEU A 149 4.87 -35.85 -1.96
C LEU A 149 3.59 -36.54 -2.48
N ASP A 150 3.02 -37.45 -1.71
CA ASP A 150 1.79 -38.20 -2.06
C ASP A 150 0.54 -37.31 -1.98
N SER A 151 0.63 -36.13 -1.35
CA SER A 151 -0.48 -35.16 -1.28
C SER A 151 -0.64 -34.34 -2.56
N VAL A 152 0.36 -34.38 -3.46
CA VAL A 152 0.35 -33.59 -4.70
C VAL A 152 -0.50 -34.29 -5.77
N ASP A 153 -1.55 -33.61 -6.21
CA ASP A 153 -2.37 -34.08 -7.34
C ASP A 153 -1.61 -33.92 -8.67
N THR A 154 -1.02 -35.01 -9.14
CA THR A 154 -0.27 -35.02 -10.41
C THR A 154 -1.15 -34.86 -11.66
N SER A 155 -2.47 -34.90 -11.53
CA SER A 155 -3.41 -34.64 -12.63
C SER A 155 -3.81 -33.16 -12.73
N SER A 156 -3.50 -32.36 -11.73
CA SER A 156 -3.85 -30.94 -11.68
C SER A 156 -3.15 -30.11 -12.77
N ALA A 157 -3.80 -29.06 -13.24
CA ALA A 157 -3.22 -28.13 -14.20
C ALA A 157 -1.95 -27.45 -13.63
N GLU A 158 -1.94 -27.16 -12.33
CA GLU A 158 -0.81 -26.57 -11.62
C GLU A 158 0.41 -27.49 -11.66
N TYR A 159 0.23 -28.78 -11.37
CA TYR A 159 1.31 -29.77 -11.47
C TYR A 159 1.85 -29.85 -12.91
N GLN A 160 0.99 -29.96 -13.90
CA GLN A 160 1.40 -30.06 -15.30
C GLN A 160 2.18 -28.84 -15.77
N GLN A 161 1.73 -27.65 -15.40
CA GLN A 161 2.42 -26.41 -15.72
C GLN A 161 3.79 -26.32 -15.04
N GLN A 162 3.87 -26.60 -13.74
CA GLN A 162 5.13 -26.56 -13.01
C GLN A 162 6.10 -27.65 -13.51
N TYR A 163 5.61 -28.85 -13.79
CA TYR A 163 6.40 -29.92 -14.37
C TYR A 163 7.00 -29.53 -15.72
N GLN A 164 6.20 -28.95 -16.62
CA GLN A 164 6.67 -28.50 -17.92
C GLN A 164 7.73 -27.40 -17.77
N THR A 165 7.51 -26.45 -16.85
CA THR A 165 8.48 -25.39 -16.54
C THR A 165 9.82 -25.95 -16.11
N VAL A 166 9.83 -26.92 -15.19
CA VAL A 166 11.06 -27.58 -14.69
C VAL A 166 11.72 -28.41 -15.79
N TYR A 167 10.94 -29.14 -16.58
CA TYR A 167 11.46 -29.98 -17.68
C TYR A 167 12.12 -29.12 -18.77
N ASP A 168 11.45 -28.05 -19.20
CA ASP A 168 11.98 -27.13 -20.23
C ASP A 168 13.25 -26.41 -19.75
N ALA A 169 13.28 -26.03 -18.48
CA ALA A 169 14.46 -25.43 -17.86
C ALA A 169 15.65 -26.38 -17.86
N LEU A 170 15.46 -27.63 -17.40
CA LEU A 170 16.51 -28.66 -17.35
C LEU A 170 16.98 -29.12 -18.72
N SER A 171 16.14 -29.00 -19.76
CA SER A 171 16.47 -29.34 -21.15
C SER A 171 17.43 -28.39 -21.83
N ARG A 172 17.69 -27.20 -21.26
CA ARG A 172 18.58 -26.15 -21.82
C ARG A 172 20.05 -26.47 -21.48
N LEU A 173 20.60 -27.50 -22.08
CA LEU A 173 21.91 -28.09 -21.76
C LEU A 173 23.12 -27.16 -21.89
N ASP A 174 22.98 -26.01 -22.57
CA ASP A 174 24.04 -25.01 -22.71
C ASP A 174 23.94 -23.87 -21.67
N SER A 175 22.89 -23.87 -20.86
CA SER A 175 22.68 -22.86 -19.81
C SER A 175 23.35 -23.27 -18.51
N ALA A 176 24.11 -22.35 -17.93
CA ALA A 176 24.71 -22.53 -16.60
C ALA A 176 23.81 -22.07 -15.46
N TYR A 177 22.71 -21.37 -15.77
CA TYR A 177 21.72 -20.89 -14.80
C TYR A 177 20.32 -20.91 -15.44
N VAL A 178 19.42 -21.69 -14.84
CA VAL A 178 17.99 -21.69 -15.17
C VAL A 178 17.17 -21.71 -13.89
N THR A 179 16.19 -20.84 -13.77
CA THR A 179 15.30 -20.80 -12.62
C THR A 179 14.27 -21.91 -12.73
N LEU A 180 14.10 -22.69 -11.66
CA LEU A 180 13.10 -23.75 -11.55
C LEU A 180 11.85 -23.28 -10.78
N ALA A 181 12.05 -22.50 -9.73
CA ALA A 181 10.98 -21.87 -8.95
C ALA A 181 11.51 -20.69 -8.13
N THR A 182 10.64 -19.73 -7.86
CA THR A 182 10.91 -18.58 -6.98
C THR A 182 9.99 -18.63 -5.76
N LYS A 183 10.29 -17.84 -4.74
CA LYS A 183 9.47 -17.71 -3.51
C LYS A 183 9.28 -19.03 -2.75
N VAL A 184 10.24 -19.94 -2.85
CA VAL A 184 10.20 -21.25 -2.21
C VAL A 184 10.52 -21.13 -0.71
N ASN A 185 9.73 -21.76 0.14
CA ASN A 185 9.97 -21.77 1.57
C ASN A 185 11.17 -22.64 1.97
N ASN A 186 11.66 -22.48 3.20
CA ASN A 186 12.86 -23.18 3.68
C ASN A 186 12.69 -24.70 3.79
N ALA A 187 11.49 -25.21 4.09
CA ALA A 187 11.24 -26.65 4.20
C ALA A 187 11.39 -27.34 2.84
N VAL A 188 10.76 -26.79 1.81
CA VAL A 188 10.87 -27.26 0.43
C VAL A 188 12.31 -27.17 -0.08
N LYS A 189 13.00 -26.07 0.19
CA LYS A 189 14.43 -25.89 -0.15
C LYS A 189 15.28 -27.00 0.46
N LEU A 190 15.12 -27.29 1.75
CA LEU A 190 15.88 -28.34 2.44
C LEU A 190 15.57 -29.72 1.86
N SER A 191 14.32 -30.00 1.51
CA SER A 191 13.92 -31.24 0.86
C SER A 191 14.59 -31.43 -0.51
N ILE A 192 14.62 -30.37 -1.32
CA ILE A 192 15.31 -30.39 -2.63
C ILE A 192 16.80 -30.64 -2.45
N GLU A 193 17.47 -29.98 -1.52
CA GLU A 193 18.90 -30.17 -1.22
C GLU A 193 19.20 -31.62 -0.75
N LYS A 194 18.33 -32.18 0.09
CA LYS A 194 18.39 -33.54 0.54
C LYS A 194 18.22 -34.54 -0.63
N TYR A 195 17.24 -34.27 -1.52
CA TYR A 195 17.04 -35.07 -2.73
C TYR A 195 18.26 -35.01 -3.64
N VAL A 196 18.74 -33.83 -4.00
CA VAL A 196 19.92 -33.63 -4.87
C VAL A 196 21.15 -34.34 -4.33
N THR A 197 21.41 -34.22 -3.03
CA THR A 197 22.53 -34.88 -2.35
C THR A 197 22.43 -36.41 -2.42
N SER A 198 21.26 -36.95 -2.13
CA SER A 198 20.98 -38.38 -2.15
C SER A 198 21.04 -38.96 -3.57
N PHE A 199 20.44 -38.26 -4.54
CA PHE A 199 20.47 -38.59 -5.94
C PHE A 199 21.90 -38.62 -6.49
N ASN A 200 22.68 -37.59 -6.24
CA ASN A 200 24.08 -37.52 -6.68
C ASN A 200 24.94 -38.61 -6.04
N LYS A 201 24.69 -38.98 -4.77
CA LYS A 201 25.38 -40.08 -4.08
C LYS A 201 25.06 -41.42 -4.73
N ALA A 202 23.81 -41.68 -5.06
CA ALA A 202 23.35 -42.90 -5.72
C ALA A 202 23.97 -43.08 -7.11
N HIS A 203 23.98 -42.01 -7.91
CA HIS A 203 24.43 -42.03 -9.32
C HIS A 203 25.95 -41.90 -9.51
N LYS A 204 26.70 -41.49 -8.48
CA LYS A 204 28.16 -41.37 -8.52
C LYS A 204 28.83 -42.74 -8.75
N LYS A 205 28.25 -43.82 -8.21
CA LYS A 205 28.79 -45.22 -8.20
C LYS A 205 27.89 -46.16 -9.00
N ALA A 206 26.99 -45.69 -9.82
CA ALA A 206 26.12 -46.52 -10.62
C ALA A 206 26.95 -47.48 -11.50
N THR A 207 26.56 -48.76 -11.56
CA THR A 207 27.17 -49.76 -12.42
C THR A 207 26.81 -49.59 -13.88
N ASP A 208 25.63 -49.03 -14.13
CA ASP A 208 25.17 -48.62 -15.45
C ASP A 208 25.75 -47.22 -15.80
N THR A 209 26.57 -47.21 -16.82
CA THR A 209 27.26 -46.00 -17.30
C THR A 209 26.30 -44.94 -17.84
N SER A 210 25.13 -45.33 -18.35
CA SER A 210 24.08 -44.41 -18.78
C SER A 210 23.41 -43.63 -17.62
N ARG A 211 23.47 -44.20 -16.43
CA ARG A 211 22.93 -43.59 -15.18
C ARG A 211 24.01 -42.99 -14.28
N LYS A 212 25.23 -42.90 -14.75
CA LYS A 212 26.34 -42.32 -14.00
C LYS A 212 26.48 -40.85 -14.29
N GLY A 213 26.29 -40.02 -13.28
CA GLY A 213 26.40 -38.54 -13.44
C GLY A 213 25.93 -37.86 -12.17
N ARG A 214 25.63 -36.57 -12.31
CA ARG A 214 25.08 -35.71 -11.26
C ARG A 214 24.10 -34.71 -11.82
N ILE A 215 23.21 -34.24 -10.99
CA ILE A 215 22.43 -33.02 -11.20
C ILE A 215 23.06 -31.86 -10.41
N SER A 216 22.98 -30.67 -10.96
CA SER A 216 23.41 -29.43 -10.32
C SER A 216 22.16 -28.53 -10.12
N VAL A 217 21.60 -28.60 -8.92
CA VAL A 217 20.49 -27.77 -8.47
C VAL A 217 20.95 -27.08 -7.19
N SER A 218 20.72 -25.80 -7.09
CA SER A 218 21.15 -24.95 -5.99
C SER A 218 20.01 -24.01 -5.58
N SER A 219 20.17 -23.40 -4.42
CA SER A 219 19.24 -22.43 -3.88
C SER A 219 19.94 -21.11 -3.64
N GLU A 220 19.26 -20.01 -3.97
CA GLU A 220 19.69 -18.67 -3.67
C GLU A 220 18.70 -18.02 -2.72
N LYS A 221 19.21 -17.39 -1.65
CA LYS A 221 18.37 -16.68 -0.66
C LYS A 221 17.78 -15.46 -1.31
N SER A 222 16.47 -15.30 -1.20
CA SER A 222 15.71 -14.16 -1.64
C SER A 222 14.77 -13.70 -0.53
N PHE A 223 14.13 -12.56 -0.71
CA PHE A 223 13.19 -12.01 0.24
C PHE A 223 11.85 -11.79 -0.45
N GLN A 224 10.77 -12.05 0.28
CA GLN A 224 9.42 -11.73 -0.13
C GLN A 224 8.82 -10.75 0.86
N ARG A 225 8.34 -9.62 0.36
CA ARG A 225 7.53 -8.69 1.15
C ARG A 225 6.13 -9.26 1.28
N ASN A 226 5.58 -9.21 2.48
CA ASN A 226 4.26 -9.76 2.80
C ASN A 226 3.42 -8.72 3.53
N TYR A 227 2.17 -8.56 3.09
CA TYR A 227 1.18 -7.65 3.65
C TYR A 227 0.01 -8.48 4.19
N PRO A 228 0.00 -8.82 5.50
CA PRO A 228 -0.90 -9.82 6.07
C PRO A 228 -2.40 -9.51 5.90
N TYR A 229 -2.74 -8.22 5.73
CA TYR A 229 -4.11 -7.75 5.64
C TYR A 229 -4.57 -7.47 4.19
N GLY A 230 -3.83 -7.90 3.17
CA GLY A 230 -4.20 -7.72 1.76
C GLY A 230 -4.38 -6.25 1.39
N ALA A 231 -5.54 -5.89 0.84
CA ALA A 231 -5.84 -4.53 0.36
C ALA A 231 -5.96 -3.46 1.46
N PHE A 232 -5.89 -3.84 2.74
CA PHE A 232 -5.96 -2.93 3.87
C PHE A 232 -4.89 -1.83 3.79
N ALA A 233 -5.31 -0.56 3.86
CA ALA A 233 -4.46 0.63 3.77
C ALA A 233 -3.47 0.61 2.58
N ALA A 234 -3.79 -0.11 1.50
CA ALA A 234 -2.88 -0.39 0.38
C ALA A 234 -2.25 0.88 -0.22
N ALA A 235 -3.05 1.93 -0.43
CA ALA A 235 -2.57 3.20 -0.99
C ALA A 235 -1.63 3.97 -0.06
N VAL A 236 -1.65 3.67 1.26
CA VAL A 236 -0.75 4.22 2.28
C VAL A 236 0.52 3.37 2.37
N LEU A 237 0.38 2.06 2.56
CA LEU A 237 1.52 1.15 2.68
C LEU A 237 2.32 1.13 1.38
N GLY A 238 1.64 1.01 0.25
CA GLY A 238 2.27 0.78 -1.04
C GLY A 238 2.77 -0.65 -1.18
N PHE A 239 3.73 -0.86 -2.07
CA PHE A 239 4.31 -2.18 -2.34
C PHE A 239 5.75 -2.07 -2.82
N THR A 240 6.45 -3.20 -2.84
CA THR A 240 7.79 -3.35 -3.41
C THR A 240 7.73 -4.09 -4.74
N ASP A 241 8.70 -3.81 -5.62
CA ASP A 241 8.92 -4.63 -6.80
C ASP A 241 9.58 -5.98 -6.46
N ALA A 242 9.89 -6.77 -7.49
CA ALA A 242 10.52 -8.08 -7.35
C ALA A 242 11.92 -8.03 -6.73
N ASP A 243 12.60 -6.90 -6.84
CA ASP A 243 13.94 -6.67 -6.28
C ASP A 243 13.88 -6.13 -4.83
N GLY A 244 12.68 -5.94 -4.29
CA GLY A 244 12.46 -5.40 -2.94
C GLY A 244 12.58 -3.89 -2.84
N VAL A 245 12.53 -3.17 -3.97
CA VAL A 245 12.54 -1.70 -4.00
C VAL A 245 11.12 -1.17 -3.87
N GLY A 246 10.92 -0.23 -2.95
CA GLY A 246 9.61 0.40 -2.74
C GLY A 246 9.15 1.21 -3.95
N THR A 247 7.99 0.86 -4.48
CA THR A 247 7.44 1.44 -5.71
C THR A 247 6.37 2.49 -5.44
N TYR A 248 5.55 2.26 -4.42
CA TYR A 248 4.45 3.15 -4.02
C TYR A 248 4.36 3.29 -2.49
N GLY A 249 3.55 4.22 -2.00
CA GLY A 249 3.23 4.43 -0.59
C GLY A 249 4.46 4.64 0.30
N LEU A 250 4.36 4.24 1.57
CA LEU A 250 5.45 4.32 2.55
C LEU A 250 6.66 3.50 2.15
N GLU A 251 6.44 2.37 1.45
CA GLU A 251 7.53 1.55 0.91
C GLU A 251 8.47 2.38 0.03
N LYS A 252 7.92 3.32 -0.75
CA LYS A 252 8.68 4.26 -1.59
C LYS A 252 9.24 5.44 -0.81
N SER A 253 8.40 6.12 -0.01
CA SER A 253 8.83 7.31 0.75
C SER A 253 9.99 7.01 1.70
N TYR A 254 9.93 5.85 2.34
CA TYR A 254 10.93 5.42 3.32
C TYR A 254 11.86 4.33 2.78
N GLN A 255 12.06 4.26 1.45
CA GLN A 255 12.93 3.26 0.82
C GLN A 255 14.32 3.22 1.47
N SER A 256 14.96 4.35 1.70
CA SER A 256 16.31 4.43 2.30
C SER A 256 16.35 3.98 3.77
N THR A 257 15.24 4.09 4.48
CA THR A 257 15.09 3.68 5.88
C THR A 257 14.82 2.19 5.98
N LEU A 258 13.89 1.71 5.16
CA LEU A 258 13.42 0.32 5.17
C LEU A 258 14.41 -0.66 4.54
N ALA A 259 15.10 -0.28 3.46
CA ALA A 259 15.92 -1.23 2.68
C ALA A 259 17.17 -1.73 3.42
N GLY A 260 17.70 -0.95 4.37
CA GLY A 260 18.99 -1.25 4.98
C GLY A 260 20.17 -1.05 4.01
N VAL A 261 21.28 -1.68 4.33
CA VAL A 261 22.51 -1.63 3.52
C VAL A 261 23.02 -3.04 3.32
N ASP A 262 23.10 -3.47 2.08
CA ASP A 262 23.61 -4.79 1.72
C ASP A 262 25.07 -4.94 2.19
N GLY A 263 25.38 -6.10 2.74
CA GLY A 263 26.72 -6.57 3.01
C GLY A 263 27.32 -7.25 1.79
N ARG A 264 28.59 -7.62 1.88
CA ARG A 264 29.28 -8.40 0.84
C ARG A 264 30.36 -9.28 1.42
N THR A 265 30.54 -10.43 0.77
CA THR A 265 31.67 -11.33 1.07
C THR A 265 32.55 -11.42 -0.15
N ILE A 266 33.81 -11.04 0.03
CA ILE A 266 34.84 -11.12 -1.00
C ILE A 266 35.68 -12.37 -0.70
N THR A 267 35.59 -13.37 -1.57
CA THR A 267 36.33 -14.63 -1.46
C THR A 267 37.17 -14.87 -2.70
N GLN A 268 38.20 -15.74 -2.59
CA GLN A 268 38.87 -16.24 -3.78
C GLN A 268 38.03 -17.34 -4.46
N ARG A 269 38.01 -17.36 -5.81
CA ARG A 269 37.38 -18.41 -6.61
C ARG A 269 38.42 -19.25 -7.31
N ASN A 270 38.11 -20.53 -7.47
CA ASN A 270 38.91 -21.45 -8.27
C ASN A 270 38.72 -21.22 -9.76
N ALA A 271 39.51 -21.89 -10.60
CA ALA A 271 39.43 -21.77 -12.05
C ALA A 271 38.05 -22.19 -12.65
N VAL A 272 37.20 -22.85 -11.87
CA VAL A 272 35.83 -23.25 -12.26
C VAL A 272 34.77 -22.22 -11.76
N GLY A 273 35.21 -21.17 -11.08
CA GLY A 273 34.33 -20.09 -10.60
C GLY A 273 33.73 -20.28 -9.19
N ASN A 274 33.97 -21.39 -8.52
CA ASN A 274 33.47 -21.65 -7.18
C ASN A 274 34.33 -20.99 -6.11
N ALA A 275 33.70 -20.52 -5.03
CA ALA A 275 34.40 -20.00 -3.87
C ALA A 275 35.36 -21.02 -3.28
N ILE A 276 36.59 -20.64 -3.03
CA ILE A 276 37.54 -21.43 -2.26
C ILE A 276 37.22 -21.16 -0.78
N ALA A 277 36.91 -22.24 -0.04
CA ALA A 277 36.74 -22.13 1.41
C ALA A 277 38.10 -21.80 2.03
N ASP A 278 38.38 -20.51 2.22
CA ASP A 278 39.68 -20.03 2.67
C ASP A 278 39.52 -19.08 3.86
N ALA A 279 40.58 -19.06 4.70
CA ALA A 279 40.72 -18.23 5.88
C ALA A 279 40.82 -16.70 5.55
N ASN A 280 40.90 -16.35 4.28
CA ASN A 280 41.07 -14.95 3.81
C ASN A 280 39.78 -14.32 3.28
N ALA A 281 38.61 -14.91 3.49
CA ALA A 281 37.34 -14.29 3.13
C ALA A 281 37.12 -13.00 3.96
N THR A 282 36.91 -11.88 3.31
CA THR A 282 36.56 -10.62 3.97
C THR A 282 35.06 -10.42 3.85
N THR A 283 34.37 -10.46 4.99
CA THR A 283 32.92 -10.25 5.06
C THR A 283 32.62 -8.87 5.67
N PHE A 284 31.86 -8.08 4.93
CA PHE A 284 31.20 -6.89 5.43
C PHE A 284 29.75 -7.29 5.71
N ALA A 285 29.36 -7.25 6.97
CA ALA A 285 28.01 -7.64 7.37
C ALA A 285 26.96 -6.70 6.75
N ALA A 286 25.82 -7.23 6.36
CA ALA A 286 24.66 -6.42 6.01
C ALA A 286 24.16 -5.67 7.25
N LYS A 287 23.62 -4.48 7.05
CA LYS A 287 22.90 -3.72 8.06
C LYS A 287 21.42 -3.71 7.68
N ASP A 288 20.59 -4.41 8.46
CA ASP A 288 19.16 -4.49 8.23
C ASP A 288 18.51 -3.11 8.27
N GLY A 289 17.38 -2.98 7.58
CA GLY A 289 16.57 -1.79 7.54
C GLY A 289 15.95 -1.46 8.91
N SER A 290 15.61 -0.20 9.09
CA SER A 290 14.87 0.27 10.24
C SER A 290 13.38 0.06 10.04
N ASN A 291 12.63 -0.14 11.13
CA ASN A 291 11.21 -0.34 11.11
C ASN A 291 10.47 1.00 11.19
N LEU A 292 9.24 1.03 10.66
CA LEU A 292 8.32 2.15 10.82
C LEU A 292 7.22 1.77 11.80
N VAL A 293 6.90 2.64 12.72
CA VAL A 293 5.69 2.59 13.56
C VAL A 293 4.80 3.74 13.11
N LEU A 294 3.61 3.40 12.65
CA LEU A 294 2.68 4.36 12.09
C LEU A 294 1.80 5.00 13.16
N SER A 295 1.24 6.15 12.85
CA SER A 295 0.09 6.72 13.56
C SER A 295 -1.23 6.03 13.20
N LEU A 296 -1.26 5.34 12.06
CA LEU A 296 -2.39 4.56 11.59
C LEU A 296 -2.67 3.40 12.56
N ASP A 297 -3.94 3.27 12.95
CA ASP A 297 -4.43 2.23 13.85
C ASP A 297 -5.27 1.23 13.05
N VAL A 298 -4.97 -0.06 13.16
CA VAL A 298 -5.65 -1.13 12.41
C VAL A 298 -7.16 -1.12 12.62
N ASN A 299 -7.63 -0.90 13.85
CA ASN A 299 -9.06 -0.91 14.13
C ASN A 299 -9.76 0.32 13.56
N VAL A 300 -9.14 1.51 13.69
CA VAL A 300 -9.69 2.75 13.13
C VAL A 300 -9.73 2.70 11.60
N GLN A 301 -8.68 2.15 10.98
CA GLN A 301 -8.61 2.00 9.53
C GLN A 301 -9.65 0.98 9.02
N GLU A 302 -9.80 -0.17 9.71
CA GLU A 302 -10.79 -1.19 9.35
C GLU A 302 -12.21 -0.63 9.42
N ILE A 303 -12.54 0.08 10.49
CA ILE A 303 -13.84 0.74 10.66
C ILE A 303 -14.08 1.74 9.52
N ALA A 304 -13.08 2.56 9.21
CA ALA A 304 -13.19 3.56 8.15
C ALA A 304 -13.38 2.91 6.77
N GLU A 305 -12.60 1.87 6.44
CA GLU A 305 -12.72 1.15 5.17
C GLU A 305 -14.06 0.42 5.03
N ARG A 306 -14.51 -0.24 6.08
CA ARG A 306 -15.75 -0.98 6.09
C ARG A 306 -16.95 -0.07 5.78
N TYR A 307 -17.09 1.03 6.51
CA TYR A 307 -18.19 1.97 6.27
C TYR A 307 -18.06 2.72 4.95
N LEU A 308 -16.84 2.97 4.49
CA LEU A 308 -16.62 3.54 3.16
C LEU A 308 -17.03 2.55 2.05
N ASN A 309 -16.66 1.28 2.15
CA ASN A 309 -17.03 0.25 1.17
C ASN A 309 -18.56 0.05 1.12
N GLU A 310 -19.21 -0.02 2.29
CA GLU A 310 -20.65 -0.07 2.38
C GLU A 310 -21.31 1.14 1.69
N ALA A 311 -20.77 2.33 1.91
CA ALA A 311 -21.31 3.55 1.30
C ALA A 311 -21.09 3.61 -0.22
N ILE A 312 -19.95 3.14 -0.71
CA ILE A 312 -19.65 3.06 -2.14
C ILE A 312 -20.62 2.12 -2.84
N ALA A 313 -20.79 0.91 -2.31
CA ALA A 313 -21.71 -0.07 -2.86
C ALA A 313 -23.17 0.42 -2.81
N ALA A 314 -23.53 0.99 -1.70
CA ALA A 314 -24.85 1.49 -1.38
C ALA A 314 -25.33 2.65 -2.26
N ASN A 315 -24.41 3.50 -2.68
CA ASN A 315 -24.71 4.71 -3.44
C ASN A 315 -24.19 4.63 -4.88
N THR A 316 -23.77 3.46 -5.33
CA THR A 316 -23.21 3.25 -6.67
C THR A 316 -22.25 4.37 -7.04
N VAL A 317 -21.17 4.50 -6.24
CA VAL A 317 -20.19 5.55 -6.43
C VAL A 317 -19.36 5.23 -7.67
N GLU A 318 -19.42 6.09 -8.69
CA GLU A 318 -18.88 5.83 -10.03
C GLU A 318 -17.42 6.28 -10.21
N ASN A 319 -16.87 7.08 -9.30
CA ASN A 319 -15.48 7.54 -9.42
C ASN A 319 -14.62 7.04 -8.25
N ARG A 320 -14.76 7.61 -7.06
CA ARG A 320 -13.89 7.28 -5.92
C ARG A 320 -14.57 7.52 -4.58
N GLY A 321 -14.07 6.81 -3.57
CA GLY A 321 -14.41 7.06 -2.17
C GLY A 321 -13.17 7.31 -1.32
N CYS A 322 -13.26 8.27 -0.38
CA CYS A 322 -12.20 8.56 0.56
C CYS A 322 -12.76 8.69 1.99
N ALA A 323 -12.03 8.15 2.96
CA ALA A 323 -12.28 8.42 4.38
C ALA A 323 -10.96 8.68 5.09
N ILE A 324 -10.91 9.75 5.91
CA ILE A 324 -9.72 10.13 6.67
C ILE A 324 -10.14 10.35 8.12
N VAL A 325 -9.43 9.72 9.04
CA VAL A 325 -9.51 10.01 10.49
C VAL A 325 -8.16 10.58 10.91
N MET A 326 -8.16 11.80 11.42
CA MET A 326 -6.94 12.54 11.72
C MET A 326 -7.03 13.21 13.11
N ASN A 327 -5.96 13.13 13.90
CA ASN A 327 -5.83 13.92 15.12
C ASN A 327 -5.63 15.40 14.75
N VAL A 328 -6.54 16.27 15.19
CA VAL A 328 -6.53 17.68 14.81
C VAL A 328 -5.40 18.48 15.42
N LYS A 329 -4.85 18.03 16.56
CA LYS A 329 -3.80 18.73 17.33
C LYS A 329 -2.41 18.38 16.83
N THR A 330 -2.19 17.15 16.39
CA THR A 330 -0.86 16.64 15.97
C THR A 330 -0.69 16.51 14.47
N GLY A 331 -1.78 16.30 13.73
CA GLY A 331 -1.76 15.94 12.32
C GLY A 331 -1.55 14.44 12.07
N ALA A 332 -1.47 13.63 13.13
CA ALA A 332 -1.35 12.18 13.02
C ALA A 332 -2.57 11.58 12.32
N ILE A 333 -2.35 10.81 11.27
CA ILE A 333 -3.40 10.15 10.49
C ILE A 333 -3.65 8.78 11.10
N LEU A 334 -4.82 8.60 11.72
CA LEU A 334 -5.24 7.36 12.36
C LEU A 334 -5.86 6.38 11.36
N ALA A 335 -6.48 6.91 10.29
CA ALA A 335 -6.97 6.13 9.15
C ALA A 335 -6.97 6.99 7.88
N MET A 336 -6.65 6.33 6.75
CA MET A 336 -6.69 6.94 5.42
C MET A 336 -7.09 5.89 4.39
N ALA A 337 -8.38 5.80 4.12
CA ALA A 337 -8.96 4.90 3.14
C ALA A 337 -9.14 5.62 1.79
N SER A 338 -8.75 4.97 0.71
CA SER A 338 -8.85 5.46 -0.67
C SER A 338 -9.31 4.32 -1.57
N LYS A 339 -10.48 4.44 -2.19
CA LYS A 339 -11.08 3.41 -3.04
C LYS A 339 -11.33 3.94 -4.45
N PRO A 340 -11.26 3.10 -5.50
CA PRO A 340 -10.86 1.68 -5.47
C PRO A 340 -9.38 1.52 -5.09
N ASP A 341 -9.04 0.34 -4.59
CA ASP A 341 -7.70 -0.03 -4.13
C ASP A 341 -7.23 -1.35 -4.74
N PHE A 342 -6.09 -1.86 -4.28
CA PHE A 342 -5.43 -3.06 -4.79
C PHE A 342 -4.87 -3.91 -3.63
N ASP A 343 -4.50 -5.18 -3.91
CA ASP A 343 -3.73 -5.99 -2.95
C ASP A 343 -2.22 -5.76 -3.15
N PRO A 344 -1.49 -5.23 -2.15
CA PRO A 344 -0.04 -5.06 -2.22
C PRO A 344 0.76 -6.36 -2.43
N ASN A 345 0.17 -7.53 -2.11
CA ASN A 345 0.80 -8.82 -2.40
C ASN A 345 0.71 -9.21 -3.89
N ASP A 346 -0.29 -8.68 -4.62
CA ASP A 346 -0.49 -8.88 -6.05
C ASP A 346 -0.89 -7.57 -6.75
N PRO A 347 -0.01 -6.55 -6.75
CA PRO A 347 -0.35 -5.18 -7.16
C PRO A 347 -0.63 -5.05 -8.67
N LEU A 348 -0.30 -6.06 -9.46
CA LEU A 348 -0.56 -6.06 -10.90
C LEU A 348 -1.95 -6.57 -11.26
N ASN A 349 -2.65 -7.18 -10.32
CA ASN A 349 -3.98 -7.73 -10.51
C ASN A 349 -5.05 -6.65 -10.34
N TYR A 350 -5.79 -6.41 -11.39
CA TYR A 350 -6.91 -5.46 -11.43
C TYR A 350 -8.25 -6.15 -11.71
N THR A 351 -8.28 -7.47 -11.81
CA THR A 351 -9.43 -8.26 -12.28
C THR A 351 -10.70 -7.98 -11.50
N ALA A 352 -10.59 -7.81 -10.17
CA ALA A 352 -11.76 -7.50 -9.32
C ALA A 352 -12.42 -6.15 -9.64
N ASN A 353 -11.66 -5.22 -10.22
CA ASN A 353 -12.10 -3.86 -10.56
C ASN A 353 -12.17 -3.62 -12.08
N GLU A 354 -11.90 -4.62 -12.92
CA GLU A 354 -11.71 -4.45 -14.35
C GLU A 354 -12.91 -3.80 -15.07
N ALA A 355 -14.12 -4.28 -14.78
CA ALA A 355 -15.32 -3.71 -15.39
C ALA A 355 -15.50 -2.22 -15.05
N TYR A 356 -15.34 -1.88 -13.78
CA TYR A 356 -15.39 -0.50 -13.31
C TYR A 356 -14.27 0.37 -13.92
N LEU A 357 -13.03 -0.11 -13.93
CA LEU A 357 -11.89 0.60 -14.48
C LEU A 357 -12.03 0.84 -15.99
N ASN A 358 -12.55 -0.17 -16.71
CA ASN A 358 -12.83 -0.05 -18.13
C ASN A 358 -13.88 1.04 -18.41
N GLU A 359 -14.94 1.08 -17.63
CA GLU A 359 -15.96 2.13 -17.74
C GLU A 359 -15.36 3.52 -17.47
N LEU A 360 -14.57 3.65 -16.40
CA LEU A 360 -13.95 4.92 -16.02
C LEU A 360 -12.99 5.46 -17.09
N VAL A 361 -12.09 4.64 -17.64
CA VAL A 361 -11.12 5.10 -18.65
C VAL A 361 -11.80 5.49 -19.97
N HIS A 362 -12.92 4.85 -20.33
CA HIS A 362 -13.68 5.19 -21.52
C HIS A 362 -14.62 6.40 -21.32
N ALA A 363 -15.05 6.64 -20.06
CA ALA A 363 -15.81 7.85 -19.73
C ALA A 363 -14.97 9.12 -19.73
N GLU A 364 -13.65 9.02 -19.54
CA GLU A 364 -12.73 10.16 -19.48
C GLU A 364 -11.62 10.05 -20.56
N PRO A 365 -11.98 10.04 -21.85
CA PRO A 365 -11.03 9.80 -22.95
C PRO A 365 -9.95 10.88 -23.09
N GLU A 366 -10.19 12.08 -22.56
CA GLU A 366 -9.19 13.15 -22.57
C GLU A 366 -8.04 12.87 -21.59
N LEU A 367 -8.30 12.12 -20.50
CA LEU A 367 -7.31 11.75 -19.50
C LEU A 367 -6.62 10.41 -19.79
N TYR A 368 -7.39 9.42 -20.23
CA TYR A 368 -6.94 8.03 -20.36
C TYR A 368 -6.98 7.51 -21.80
N GLY A 369 -7.54 8.28 -22.76
CA GLY A 369 -7.79 7.78 -24.10
C GLY A 369 -6.55 7.37 -24.87
N VAL A 370 -6.52 6.11 -25.27
CA VAL A 370 -5.64 5.60 -26.31
C VAL A 370 -6.38 5.71 -27.64
N TYR A 371 -5.80 6.47 -28.57
CA TYR A 371 -6.45 6.76 -29.83
C TYR A 371 -5.82 5.95 -30.97
N LYS A 372 -6.67 5.46 -31.90
CA LYS A 372 -6.22 4.74 -33.10
C LYS A 372 -5.25 5.56 -33.92
N LYS A 373 -4.19 4.92 -34.40
CA LYS A 373 -3.20 5.51 -35.30
C LYS A 373 -3.11 4.71 -36.58
N ASP A 374 -2.86 5.40 -37.69
CA ASP A 374 -2.52 4.79 -38.95
C ASP A 374 -1.07 4.23 -38.98
N ALA A 375 -0.68 3.61 -40.12
CA ALA A 375 0.65 3.02 -40.27
C ALA A 375 1.79 4.07 -40.21
N ASP A 376 1.48 5.33 -40.42
CA ASP A 376 2.43 6.46 -40.38
C ASP A 376 2.46 7.13 -38.98
N GLY A 377 1.64 6.65 -38.03
CA GLY A 377 1.58 7.14 -36.66
C GLY A 377 0.68 8.35 -36.44
N ASN A 378 -0.11 8.77 -37.43
CA ASN A 378 -1.08 9.85 -37.29
C ASN A 378 -2.37 9.34 -36.64
N TYR A 379 -3.05 10.20 -35.88
CA TYR A 379 -4.34 9.83 -35.30
C TYR A 379 -5.42 9.68 -36.39
N ILE A 380 -6.19 8.60 -36.30
CA ILE A 380 -7.39 8.39 -37.11
C ILE A 380 -8.52 9.20 -36.50
N THR A 381 -9.25 9.97 -37.34
CA THR A 381 -10.35 10.82 -36.92
C THR A 381 -11.67 10.39 -37.55
N ASP A 382 -12.78 10.73 -36.86
CA ASP A 382 -14.13 10.57 -37.41
C ASP A 382 -14.47 11.66 -38.46
N GLU A 383 -15.68 11.63 -39.00
CA GLU A 383 -16.15 12.60 -40.00
C GLU A 383 -16.21 14.04 -39.47
N GLN A 384 -16.26 14.23 -38.13
CA GLN A 384 -16.28 15.50 -37.46
C GLN A 384 -14.87 16.00 -37.07
N GLY A 385 -13.84 15.19 -37.31
CA GLY A 385 -12.44 15.50 -36.99
C GLY A 385 -12.02 15.13 -35.58
N ASN A 386 -12.83 14.42 -34.79
CA ASN A 386 -12.47 13.94 -33.48
C ASN A 386 -11.63 12.66 -33.59
N LYS A 387 -10.65 12.49 -32.70
CA LYS A 387 -9.84 11.28 -32.62
C LYS A 387 -10.70 10.07 -32.24
N ILE A 388 -10.52 8.94 -32.91
CA ILE A 388 -11.24 7.70 -32.64
C ILE A 388 -10.49 6.94 -31.53
N LEU A 389 -11.22 6.58 -30.45
CA LEU A 389 -10.66 5.73 -29.38
C LEU A 389 -10.32 4.34 -29.91
N ASP A 390 -9.25 3.78 -29.41
CA ASP A 390 -8.86 2.39 -29.64
C ASP A 390 -9.38 1.51 -28.50
N GLU A 391 -10.58 0.97 -28.67
CA GLU A 391 -11.23 0.11 -27.68
C GLU A 391 -10.49 -1.22 -27.44
N GLU A 392 -9.61 -1.63 -28.37
CA GLU A 392 -8.82 -2.85 -28.26
C GLU A 392 -7.42 -2.59 -27.67
N ALA A 393 -7.11 -1.35 -27.30
CA ALA A 393 -5.81 -1.00 -26.73
C ALA A 393 -5.63 -1.62 -25.33
N ASP A 394 -4.38 -1.85 -24.96
CA ASP A 394 -4.04 -2.29 -23.59
C ASP A 394 -4.12 -1.11 -22.60
N TYR A 395 -5.20 -1.06 -21.83
CA TYR A 395 -5.44 -0.08 -20.78
C TYR A 395 -4.88 -0.51 -19.41
N SER A 396 -4.26 -1.67 -19.29
CA SER A 396 -3.80 -2.24 -18.00
C SER A 396 -2.88 -1.30 -17.21
N GLY A 397 -2.09 -0.49 -17.90
CA GLY A 397 -1.25 0.53 -17.28
C GLY A 397 -2.05 1.62 -16.56
N TYR A 398 -3.12 2.11 -17.20
CA TYR A 398 -4.03 3.10 -16.61
C TYR A 398 -4.82 2.52 -15.43
N TYR A 399 -5.30 1.26 -15.56
CA TYR A 399 -6.02 0.57 -14.49
C TYR A 399 -5.18 0.49 -13.21
N ARG A 400 -3.92 0.08 -13.33
CA ARG A 400 -2.98 0.00 -12.21
C ARG A 400 -2.67 1.38 -11.62
N ASP A 401 -2.43 2.37 -12.48
CA ASP A 401 -2.17 3.75 -12.02
C ASP A 401 -3.35 4.31 -11.24
N ILE A 402 -4.59 4.07 -11.67
CA ILE A 402 -5.80 4.45 -10.95
C ILE A 402 -5.91 3.76 -9.59
N LEU A 403 -5.61 2.45 -9.53
CA LEU A 403 -5.70 1.68 -8.29
C LEU A 403 -4.61 2.08 -7.27
N TRP A 404 -3.37 2.25 -7.73
CA TRP A 404 -2.22 2.51 -6.86
C TRP A 404 -2.23 3.91 -6.23
N LYS A 405 -2.85 4.89 -6.89
CA LYS A 405 -2.89 6.27 -6.41
C LYS A 405 -3.64 6.39 -5.08
N ASN A 406 -3.03 7.11 -4.14
CA ASN A 406 -3.73 7.59 -2.96
C ASN A 406 -4.53 8.84 -3.31
N LYS A 407 -5.80 8.65 -3.62
CA LYS A 407 -6.71 9.70 -4.14
C LYS A 407 -6.98 10.82 -3.12
N THR A 408 -6.63 10.60 -1.85
CA THR A 408 -6.75 11.62 -0.80
C THR A 408 -5.72 12.75 -0.94
N ILE A 409 -4.61 12.49 -1.68
CA ILE A 409 -3.49 13.42 -1.84
C ILE A 409 -3.11 13.68 -3.29
N THR A 410 -3.53 12.82 -4.23
CA THR A 410 -3.14 12.93 -5.64
C THR A 410 -4.18 13.62 -6.50
N GLU A 411 -5.43 13.59 -6.10
CA GLU A 411 -6.55 14.03 -6.92
C GLU A 411 -7.31 15.18 -6.30
N LEU A 412 -7.70 16.12 -7.15
CA LEU A 412 -8.39 17.32 -6.75
C LEU A 412 -9.92 17.15 -6.82
N TYR A 413 -10.63 17.93 -6.03
CA TYR A 413 -12.08 18.06 -6.08
C TYR A 413 -12.51 19.48 -5.68
N TYR A 414 -13.71 19.89 -6.05
CA TYR A 414 -14.31 21.13 -5.55
C TYR A 414 -14.87 20.88 -4.15
N PRO A 415 -14.41 21.60 -3.09
CA PRO A 415 -14.81 21.30 -1.71
C PRO A 415 -16.27 21.68 -1.39
N GLY A 416 -16.87 22.54 -2.22
CA GLY A 416 -18.24 22.98 -2.03
C GLY A 416 -18.48 23.55 -0.64
N SER A 417 -19.63 23.25 -0.08
CA SER A 417 -20.11 23.86 1.17
C SER A 417 -19.27 23.55 2.42
N VAL A 418 -18.35 22.58 2.40
CA VAL A 418 -17.39 22.40 3.51
C VAL A 418 -16.48 23.62 3.63
N PHE A 419 -16.13 24.25 2.50
CA PHE A 419 -15.29 25.45 2.48
C PHE A 419 -15.93 26.66 3.19
N LYS A 420 -17.25 26.67 3.38
CA LYS A 420 -17.94 27.73 4.13
C LYS A 420 -17.46 27.86 5.57
N VAL A 421 -16.95 26.80 6.18
CA VAL A 421 -16.29 26.84 7.48
C VAL A 421 -15.06 27.76 7.42
N ILE A 422 -14.26 27.61 6.36
CA ILE A 422 -13.07 28.42 6.13
C ILE A 422 -13.45 29.88 5.89
N THR A 423 -14.45 30.14 5.02
CA THR A 423 -14.94 31.50 4.76
C THR A 423 -15.50 32.18 6.02
N SER A 424 -16.19 31.41 6.88
CA SER A 424 -16.66 31.90 8.17
C SER A 424 -15.49 32.24 9.10
N ALA A 425 -14.47 31.37 9.15
CA ALA A 425 -13.25 31.60 9.93
C ALA A 425 -12.52 32.87 9.48
N MET A 426 -12.38 33.07 8.15
CA MET A 426 -11.83 34.31 7.59
C MET A 426 -12.60 35.56 8.05
N GLY A 427 -13.95 35.51 7.99
CA GLY A 427 -14.80 36.64 8.38
C GLY A 427 -14.72 36.98 9.86
N ILE A 428 -14.63 35.99 10.72
CA ILE A 428 -14.53 36.18 12.19
C ILE A 428 -13.14 36.68 12.56
N ASP A 429 -12.10 36.01 12.10
CA ASP A 429 -10.71 36.31 12.48
C ASP A 429 -10.26 37.68 11.98
N SER A 430 -10.69 38.07 10.76
CA SER A 430 -10.43 39.42 10.23
C SER A 430 -11.18 40.51 10.91
N GLY A 431 -12.13 40.22 11.79
CA GLY A 431 -12.99 41.21 12.48
C GLY A 431 -14.06 41.84 11.62
N VAL A 432 -14.20 41.42 10.33
CA VAL A 432 -15.23 42.01 9.45
C VAL A 432 -16.63 41.48 9.76
N ALA A 433 -16.71 40.34 10.46
CA ALA A 433 -17.97 39.74 10.89
C ALA A 433 -17.84 39.06 12.25
N THR A 434 -18.98 38.86 12.91
CA THR A 434 -19.13 38.06 14.12
C THR A 434 -20.18 36.99 13.88
N MET A 435 -20.32 36.03 14.78
CA MET A 435 -21.37 35.00 14.73
C MET A 435 -22.77 35.60 14.54
N ASN A 436 -23.02 36.81 15.11
CA ASN A 436 -24.29 37.51 15.04
C ASN A 436 -24.45 38.43 13.82
N THR A 437 -23.45 38.59 12.98
CA THR A 437 -23.56 39.37 11.76
C THR A 437 -24.62 38.78 10.84
N THR A 438 -25.57 39.63 10.39
CA THR A 438 -26.70 39.17 9.59
C THR A 438 -26.63 39.62 8.15
N PHE A 439 -27.04 38.71 7.23
CA PHE A 439 -27.31 39.01 5.85
C PHE A 439 -28.67 38.44 5.42
N THR A 440 -29.27 39.01 4.37
CA THR A 440 -30.54 38.53 3.83
C THR A 440 -30.31 37.61 2.65
N CYS A 441 -30.93 36.42 2.69
CA CYS A 441 -30.95 35.48 1.58
C CYS A 441 -32.33 35.43 0.92
N SER A 442 -32.42 35.95 -0.30
CA SER A 442 -33.64 35.98 -1.12
C SER A 442 -33.81 34.74 -2.02
N GLY A 443 -32.91 33.77 -1.90
CA GLY A 443 -32.87 32.58 -2.77
C GLY A 443 -32.04 32.75 -4.02
N ALA A 444 -31.82 34.01 -4.48
CA ALA A 444 -30.96 34.40 -5.58
C ALA A 444 -30.19 35.69 -5.24
N TYR A 445 -28.98 35.86 -5.79
CA TYR A 445 -28.12 37.01 -5.56
C TYR A 445 -27.27 37.31 -6.81
N GLY A 446 -27.39 38.52 -7.33
CA GLY A 446 -26.65 38.97 -8.50
C GLY A 446 -25.25 39.47 -8.15
N VAL A 447 -24.24 39.03 -8.86
CA VAL A 447 -22.86 39.50 -8.78
C VAL A 447 -22.37 39.77 -10.22
N ALA A 448 -22.11 41.01 -10.56
CA ALA A 448 -21.81 41.44 -11.92
C ALA A 448 -22.92 40.94 -12.90
N LYS A 449 -22.58 40.09 -13.86
CA LYS A 449 -23.53 39.55 -14.85
C LYS A 449 -24.08 38.17 -14.46
N GLU A 450 -23.58 37.59 -13.36
CA GLU A 450 -23.91 36.21 -12.91
C GLU A 450 -24.99 36.28 -11.82
N THR A 451 -25.83 35.24 -11.76
CA THR A 451 -26.83 35.07 -10.70
C THR A 451 -26.59 33.78 -9.96
N TYR A 452 -26.26 33.88 -8.68
CA TYR A 452 -26.03 32.75 -7.80
C TYR A 452 -27.31 32.34 -7.06
N HIS A 453 -27.46 31.07 -6.80
CA HIS A 453 -28.63 30.53 -6.13
C HIS A 453 -28.23 29.73 -4.87
N CYS A 454 -29.10 29.73 -3.87
CA CYS A 454 -29.07 28.73 -2.82
C CYS A 454 -29.58 27.37 -3.33
N ALA A 455 -29.23 26.28 -2.64
CA ALA A 455 -29.73 24.93 -2.94
C ALA A 455 -31.26 24.92 -3.03
N GLY A 456 -31.78 24.31 -4.08
CA GLY A 456 -33.21 24.29 -4.38
C GLY A 456 -33.83 25.66 -4.64
N ARG A 457 -33.02 26.73 -4.89
CA ARG A 457 -33.46 28.13 -5.08
C ARG A 457 -34.30 28.69 -3.94
N LYS A 458 -34.12 28.14 -2.72
CA LYS A 458 -34.92 28.48 -1.55
C LYS A 458 -34.41 29.77 -0.87
N ALA A 459 -35.32 30.70 -0.61
CA ALA A 459 -35.03 31.88 0.21
C ALA A 459 -34.95 31.51 1.70
N HIS A 460 -33.90 31.93 2.37
CA HIS A 460 -33.70 31.65 3.81
C HIS A 460 -34.06 32.84 4.72
N GLY A 461 -34.33 34.00 4.15
CA GLY A 461 -34.60 35.23 4.88
C GLY A 461 -33.35 35.83 5.54
N LEU A 462 -33.56 36.57 6.62
CA LEU A 462 -32.48 37.13 7.45
C LEU A 462 -31.83 36.02 8.27
N LEU A 463 -30.52 35.85 8.12
CA LEU A 463 -29.74 34.82 8.81
C LEU A 463 -28.55 35.45 9.53
N ASN A 464 -28.22 34.97 10.72
CA ASN A 464 -26.90 35.18 11.29
C ASN A 464 -25.92 34.14 10.73
N MET A 465 -24.62 34.20 11.09
CA MET A 465 -23.59 33.34 10.52
C MET A 465 -23.80 31.85 10.92
N ALA A 466 -24.18 31.58 12.14
CA ALA A 466 -24.40 30.19 12.61
C ALA A 466 -25.59 29.55 11.88
N GLU A 467 -26.69 30.28 11.70
CA GLU A 467 -27.85 29.83 10.94
C GLU A 467 -27.52 29.64 9.44
N ALA A 468 -26.68 30.51 8.89
CA ALA A 468 -26.25 30.41 7.52
C ALA A 468 -25.37 29.21 7.25
N LEU A 469 -24.46 28.87 8.18
CA LEU A 469 -23.63 27.65 8.12
C LEU A 469 -24.52 26.42 8.21
N ARG A 470 -25.46 26.40 9.19
CA ARG A 470 -26.40 25.28 9.40
C ARG A 470 -27.32 25.05 8.21
N LYS A 471 -27.81 26.10 7.57
CA LYS A 471 -28.67 26.02 6.36
C LYS A 471 -27.85 25.92 5.08
N SER A 472 -26.52 25.90 5.19
CA SER A 472 -25.59 25.89 4.05
C SER A 472 -25.87 26.98 3.02
N CYS A 473 -26.16 28.20 3.47
CA CYS A 473 -26.61 29.33 2.62
C CYS A 473 -25.47 29.88 1.75
N ASN A 474 -25.54 29.69 0.43
CA ASN A 474 -24.57 30.24 -0.52
C ASN A 474 -24.54 31.77 -0.49
N ILE A 475 -25.74 32.41 -0.51
CA ILE A 475 -25.88 33.85 -0.61
C ILE A 475 -25.27 34.56 0.60
N TYR A 476 -25.43 33.99 1.81
CA TYR A 476 -24.78 34.52 3.00
C TYR A 476 -23.25 34.54 2.84
N HIS A 477 -22.68 33.41 2.42
CA HIS A 477 -21.22 33.28 2.30
C HIS A 477 -20.64 34.08 1.15
N ILE A 478 -21.40 34.32 0.07
CA ILE A 478 -21.00 35.25 -1.00
C ILE A 478 -20.87 36.68 -0.42
N GLN A 479 -21.89 37.15 0.32
CA GLN A 479 -21.87 38.48 0.94
C GLN A 479 -20.75 38.61 1.98
N LEU A 480 -20.49 37.51 2.74
CA LEU A 480 -19.37 37.46 3.70
C LEU A 480 -18.01 37.52 2.98
N GLY A 481 -17.81 36.73 1.91
CA GLY A 481 -16.58 36.79 1.13
C GLY A 481 -16.33 38.15 0.47
N GLN A 482 -17.36 38.79 -0.06
CA GLN A 482 -17.27 40.16 -0.57
C GLN A 482 -16.85 41.14 0.53
N ARG A 483 -17.35 40.96 1.77
CA ARG A 483 -16.97 41.79 2.90
C ARG A 483 -15.53 41.54 3.38
N VAL A 484 -15.03 40.33 3.28
CA VAL A 484 -13.60 40.00 3.49
C VAL A 484 -12.73 40.64 2.42
N GLY A 485 -13.16 40.59 1.16
CA GLY A 485 -12.45 41.15 0.02
C GLY A 485 -11.37 40.22 -0.55
N SER A 486 -11.07 40.39 -1.85
CA SER A 486 -10.23 39.47 -2.62
C SER A 486 -8.82 39.28 -2.05
N GLN A 487 -8.15 40.37 -1.65
CA GLN A 487 -6.78 40.30 -1.13
C GLN A 487 -6.72 39.54 0.19
N GLN A 488 -7.62 39.84 1.10
CA GLN A 488 -7.63 39.19 2.41
C GLN A 488 -8.11 37.75 2.33
N PHE A 489 -9.10 37.47 1.45
CA PHE A 489 -9.52 36.08 1.15
C PHE A 489 -8.36 35.24 0.64
N TYR A 490 -7.56 35.73 -0.31
CA TYR A 490 -6.39 35.05 -0.82
C TYR A 490 -5.33 34.85 0.26
N ASN A 491 -5.07 35.85 1.10
CA ASN A 491 -4.08 35.73 2.19
C ASN A 491 -4.44 34.59 3.16
N TYR A 492 -5.72 34.48 3.54
CA TYR A 492 -6.19 33.35 4.35
C TYR A 492 -6.16 32.02 3.59
N PHE A 493 -6.53 32.02 2.31
CA PHE A 493 -6.47 30.83 1.47
C PHE A 493 -5.04 30.24 1.44
N ASP A 494 -4.04 31.10 1.25
CA ASP A 494 -2.63 30.72 1.35
C ASP A 494 -2.23 30.30 2.77
N ALA A 495 -2.67 31.05 3.78
CA ALA A 495 -2.35 30.75 5.17
C ALA A 495 -2.89 29.38 5.62
N PHE A 496 -4.09 28.98 5.16
CA PHE A 496 -4.67 27.65 5.38
C PHE A 496 -3.97 26.52 4.59
N GLY A 497 -3.00 26.85 3.74
CA GLY A 497 -2.16 25.89 3.03
C GLY A 497 -2.71 25.38 1.71
N PHE A 498 -3.75 26.01 1.14
CA PHE A 498 -4.37 25.58 -0.11
C PHE A 498 -3.53 25.88 -1.37
N THR A 499 -2.47 26.68 -1.25
CA THR A 499 -1.55 27.02 -2.34
C THR A 499 -0.33 26.12 -2.42
N ALA A 500 -0.17 25.18 -1.47
CA ALA A 500 1.00 24.32 -1.35
C ALA A 500 0.61 22.90 -0.91
N ARG A 501 1.54 21.98 -1.07
CA ARG A 501 1.42 20.62 -0.51
C ARG A 501 1.23 20.65 0.99
N THR A 502 0.52 19.68 1.52
CA THR A 502 0.37 19.51 2.98
C THR A 502 1.69 19.12 3.63
N GLY A 503 2.55 18.43 2.87
CA GLY A 503 3.83 17.91 3.36
C GLY A 503 3.69 16.59 4.08
N VAL A 504 2.63 15.85 3.82
CA VAL A 504 2.47 14.47 4.32
C VAL A 504 3.64 13.60 3.85
N ASP A 505 4.05 12.68 4.69
CA ASP A 505 5.18 11.79 4.45
C ASP A 505 4.91 10.64 3.45
N LEU A 506 3.90 10.82 2.61
CA LEU A 506 3.55 9.93 1.50
C LEU A 506 4.06 10.47 0.16
N PRO A 507 4.37 9.60 -0.81
CA PRO A 507 4.86 10.02 -2.11
C PRO A 507 3.71 10.51 -3.00
N SER A 508 4.06 11.21 -4.06
CA SER A 508 3.13 11.60 -5.13
C SER A 508 2.02 12.57 -4.72
N GLU A 509 2.16 13.25 -3.57
CA GLU A 509 1.24 14.36 -3.26
C GLU A 509 1.27 15.37 -4.41
N THR A 510 0.10 15.71 -4.95
CA THR A 510 0.01 16.61 -6.10
C THR A 510 0.57 18.00 -5.77
N ASN A 511 1.25 18.61 -6.73
CA ASN A 511 1.65 20.01 -6.69
C ASN A 511 0.79 20.88 -7.63
N PHE A 512 -0.13 20.25 -8.35
CA PHE A 512 -1.10 20.94 -9.18
C PHE A 512 -2.30 21.32 -8.32
N MET A 513 -2.60 22.62 -8.25
CA MET A 513 -3.73 23.16 -7.50
C MET A 513 -4.42 24.17 -8.38
N GLN A 514 -5.75 24.14 -8.37
CA GLN A 514 -6.56 25.05 -9.15
C GLN A 514 -7.19 26.09 -8.22
N TYR A 515 -6.76 27.33 -8.34
CA TYR A 515 -7.29 28.47 -7.57
C TYR A 515 -7.00 29.78 -8.27
N TYR A 516 -7.65 30.86 -7.83
CA TYR A 516 -7.41 32.22 -8.30
C TYR A 516 -6.50 32.98 -7.35
N ARG A 517 -5.47 33.66 -7.87
CA ARG A 517 -4.62 34.54 -7.07
C ARG A 517 -5.38 35.83 -6.73
N ALA A 518 -4.85 36.61 -5.80
CA ALA A 518 -5.51 37.86 -5.36
C ALA A 518 -5.85 38.80 -6.51
N ASP A 519 -4.98 38.95 -7.49
CA ASP A 519 -5.16 39.79 -8.70
C ASP A 519 -6.16 39.19 -9.71
N GLN A 520 -6.46 37.90 -9.61
CA GLN A 520 -7.41 37.17 -10.45
C GLN A 520 -8.79 37.02 -9.79
N LEU A 521 -8.89 37.26 -8.48
CA LEU A 521 -10.14 37.20 -7.71
C LEU A 521 -11.02 38.44 -7.97
N GLY A 522 -11.62 38.48 -9.17
CA GLY A 522 -12.69 39.43 -9.44
C GLY A 522 -13.97 39.12 -8.64
N GLU A 523 -15.00 39.93 -8.78
CA GLU A 523 -16.26 39.79 -8.01
C GLU A 523 -16.91 38.40 -8.19
N VAL A 524 -16.92 37.87 -9.41
CA VAL A 524 -17.50 36.57 -9.78
C VAL A 524 -16.69 35.41 -9.18
N GLN A 525 -15.35 35.47 -9.33
CA GLN A 525 -14.47 34.45 -8.79
C GLN A 525 -14.49 34.41 -7.26
N LEU A 526 -14.48 35.56 -6.61
CA LEU A 526 -14.60 35.70 -5.16
C LEU A 526 -15.94 35.15 -4.65
N ALA A 527 -17.03 35.46 -5.35
CA ALA A 527 -18.35 34.95 -5.01
C ALA A 527 -18.37 33.40 -5.04
N SER A 528 -17.91 32.81 -6.15
CA SER A 528 -17.85 31.35 -6.29
C SER A 528 -16.90 30.72 -5.28
N SER A 529 -15.72 31.30 -5.03
CA SER A 529 -14.75 30.82 -4.05
C SER A 529 -15.31 30.84 -2.64
N SER A 530 -16.15 31.81 -2.28
CA SER A 530 -16.70 31.95 -0.94
C SER A 530 -17.57 30.78 -0.46
N PHE A 531 -18.06 29.94 -1.38
CA PHE A 531 -18.80 28.72 -1.04
C PHE A 531 -18.18 27.44 -1.64
N GLY A 532 -16.91 27.53 -2.12
CA GLY A 532 -16.10 26.37 -2.46
C GLY A 532 -16.27 25.81 -3.87
N GLN A 533 -16.66 26.66 -4.88
CA GLN A 533 -16.91 26.20 -6.26
C GLN A 533 -15.92 26.75 -7.30
N ALA A 534 -14.92 27.50 -6.90
CA ALA A 534 -13.95 28.07 -7.84
C ALA A 534 -12.49 27.70 -7.52
N MET A 535 -12.31 26.69 -6.71
CA MET A 535 -11.01 26.09 -6.43
C MET A 535 -11.13 24.56 -6.40
N ALA A 536 -10.09 23.87 -6.83
CA ALA A 536 -9.96 22.43 -6.67
C ALA A 536 -8.75 22.12 -5.80
N ILE A 537 -8.96 21.31 -4.76
CA ILE A 537 -8.01 20.97 -3.70
C ILE A 537 -8.07 19.48 -3.39
N THR A 538 -7.09 18.96 -2.68
CA THR A 538 -7.13 17.55 -2.25
C THR A 538 -7.99 17.36 -1.00
N PRO A 539 -8.54 16.16 -0.78
CA PRO A 539 -9.21 15.81 0.48
C PRO A 539 -8.35 16.08 1.72
N LEU A 540 -7.07 15.75 1.68
CA LEU A 540 -6.16 15.97 2.82
C LEU A 540 -5.91 17.46 3.09
N GLN A 541 -5.79 18.30 2.06
CA GLN A 541 -5.73 19.76 2.25
C GLN A 541 -6.97 20.29 2.96
N MET A 542 -8.16 19.77 2.62
CA MET A 542 -9.38 20.16 3.31
C MET A 542 -9.37 19.73 4.77
N CYS A 543 -8.92 18.50 5.07
CA CYS A 543 -8.79 18.01 6.44
C CYS A 543 -7.87 18.87 7.29
N THR A 544 -6.67 19.21 6.77
CA THR A 544 -5.70 20.03 7.51
C THR A 544 -6.21 21.45 7.75
N ALA A 545 -6.91 22.03 6.78
CA ALA A 545 -7.50 23.36 6.91
C ALA A 545 -8.65 23.38 7.92
N ILE A 546 -9.55 22.40 7.92
CA ILE A 546 -10.60 22.25 8.93
C ILE A 546 -9.99 22.00 10.31
N ALA A 547 -8.98 21.13 10.44
CA ALA A 547 -8.29 20.94 11.70
C ALA A 547 -7.76 22.27 12.26
N ALA A 548 -7.17 23.12 11.42
CA ALA A 548 -6.71 24.44 11.83
C ALA A 548 -7.86 25.36 12.29
N THR A 549 -9.08 25.19 11.76
CA THR A 549 -10.22 26.02 12.24
C THR A 549 -10.71 25.63 13.62
N VAL A 550 -10.38 24.44 14.14
CA VAL A 550 -10.95 23.90 15.40
C VAL A 550 -9.93 23.61 16.49
N ASN A 551 -8.63 23.63 16.19
CA ASN A 551 -7.56 23.29 17.14
C ASN A 551 -6.87 24.52 17.77
N GLY A 552 -7.48 25.70 17.72
CA GLY A 552 -6.88 26.95 18.20
C GLY A 552 -6.22 27.76 17.08
N GLY A 553 -6.42 27.41 15.82
CA GLY A 553 -5.92 28.13 14.66
C GLY A 553 -4.62 27.59 14.09
N TYR A 554 -4.11 26.44 14.53
CA TYR A 554 -2.80 25.95 14.14
C TYR A 554 -2.88 25.03 12.93
N LEU A 555 -2.21 25.40 11.84
CA LEU A 555 -2.01 24.53 10.67
C LEU A 555 -0.87 23.55 10.98
N VAL A 556 -1.21 22.27 11.09
CA VAL A 556 -0.26 21.18 11.35
C VAL A 556 0.12 20.43 10.06
N THR A 557 1.32 19.87 10.00
CA THR A 557 1.73 18.96 8.93
C THR A 557 1.13 17.58 9.22
N PRO A 558 0.32 17.01 8.32
CA PRO A 558 -0.17 15.65 8.51
C PRO A 558 0.97 14.64 8.33
N HIS A 559 0.91 13.52 9.05
CA HIS A 559 1.89 12.45 8.95
C HIS A 559 1.25 11.09 9.22
N VAL A 560 1.87 10.05 8.68
CA VAL A 560 1.45 8.64 8.85
C VAL A 560 2.47 7.87 9.69
N VAL A 561 3.74 8.28 9.69
CA VAL A 561 4.78 7.64 10.50
C VAL A 561 5.00 8.42 11.78
N ASP A 562 4.83 7.76 12.92
CA ASP A 562 5.10 8.32 14.25
C ASP A 562 6.54 8.12 14.67
N LYS A 563 7.10 6.93 14.40
CA LYS A 563 8.43 6.55 14.89
C LYS A 563 9.18 5.71 13.88
N ILE A 564 10.49 5.85 13.90
CA ILE A 564 11.44 4.96 13.24
C ILE A 564 12.20 4.21 14.34
N THR A 565 12.24 2.87 14.26
CA THR A 565 12.94 2.04 15.25
C THR A 565 14.00 1.17 14.56
N ASP A 566 15.01 0.74 15.33
CA ASP A 566 15.94 -0.28 14.86
C ASP A 566 15.30 -1.69 14.90
N ALA A 567 16.01 -2.70 14.41
CA ALA A 567 15.56 -4.09 14.43
C ALA A 567 15.28 -4.66 15.84
N ASN A 568 15.73 -4.00 16.89
CA ASN A 568 15.50 -4.40 18.29
C ASN A 568 14.34 -3.63 18.93
N GLY A 569 13.69 -2.71 18.19
CA GLY A 569 12.61 -1.89 18.67
C GLY A 569 13.05 -0.59 19.38
N ASN A 570 14.35 -0.28 19.42
CA ASN A 570 14.81 0.99 19.98
C ASN A 570 14.45 2.14 19.07
N VAL A 571 13.90 3.21 19.61
CA VAL A 571 13.52 4.41 18.85
C VAL A 571 14.77 5.13 18.34
N ILE A 572 14.87 5.28 17.03
CA ILE A 572 15.91 6.06 16.33
C ILE A 572 15.43 7.50 16.16
N GLN A 573 14.16 7.67 15.80
CA GLN A 573 13.55 8.97 15.56
C GLN A 573 12.07 8.94 15.93
N GLU A 574 11.60 10.00 16.59
CA GLU A 574 10.17 10.28 16.78
C GLU A 574 9.76 11.43 15.85
N ILE A 575 8.58 11.29 15.24
CA ILE A 575 7.96 12.29 14.38
C ILE A 575 6.79 12.85 15.17
N GLY A 576 7.00 13.97 15.83
CA GLY A 576 5.96 14.64 16.61
C GLY A 576 5.12 15.61 15.81
N ALA A 577 4.18 16.27 16.47
CA ALA A 577 3.38 17.34 15.89
C ALA A 577 4.26 18.46 15.31
N ASN A 578 4.07 18.76 14.01
CA ASN A 578 4.77 19.82 13.32
C ASN A 578 3.78 20.95 13.00
N VAL A 579 3.79 22.00 13.80
CA VAL A 579 2.96 23.21 13.57
C VAL A 579 3.65 24.12 12.56
N ARG A 580 3.04 24.26 11.40
CA ARG A 580 3.57 25.15 10.34
C ARG A 580 3.39 26.63 10.65
N ARG A 581 2.20 27.01 11.16
CA ARG A 581 1.81 28.40 11.52
C ARG A 581 0.48 28.43 12.29
N GLN A 582 0.19 29.54 12.92
CA GLN A 582 -1.18 29.85 13.36
C GLN A 582 -1.85 30.68 12.28
N VAL A 583 -3.03 30.24 11.81
CA VAL A 583 -3.78 30.84 10.70
C VAL A 583 -4.86 31.79 11.18
N ILE A 584 -5.56 31.41 12.26
CA ILE A 584 -6.59 32.21 12.91
C ILE A 584 -6.36 32.23 14.41
N SER A 585 -6.99 33.17 15.08
CA SER A 585 -6.94 33.29 16.54
C SER A 585 -7.68 32.14 17.22
N GLN A 586 -7.29 31.86 18.47
CA GLN A 586 -7.97 30.88 19.31
C GLN A 586 -9.45 31.23 19.49
N SER A 587 -9.77 32.51 19.69
CA SER A 587 -11.16 32.97 19.83
C SER A 587 -12.00 32.73 18.57
N ALA A 588 -11.42 32.92 17.37
CA ALA A 588 -12.09 32.60 16.11
C ALA A 588 -12.36 31.08 16.04
N SER A 589 -11.37 30.27 16.39
CA SER A 589 -11.49 28.82 16.45
C SER A 589 -12.62 28.35 17.39
N GLU A 590 -12.74 28.96 18.57
CA GLU A 590 -13.81 28.64 19.51
C GLU A 590 -15.20 28.92 18.94
N VAL A 591 -15.37 30.04 18.23
CA VAL A 591 -16.64 30.38 17.58
C VAL A 591 -16.97 29.40 16.45
N ILE A 592 -15.96 29.00 15.65
CA ILE A 592 -16.15 28.01 14.59
C ILE A 592 -16.61 26.67 15.16
N ARG A 593 -16.00 26.20 16.25
CA ARG A 593 -16.43 24.96 16.91
C ARG A 593 -17.91 25.00 17.30
N GLN A 594 -18.35 26.09 17.95
CA GLN A 594 -19.75 26.28 18.33
C GLN A 594 -20.70 26.26 17.13
N MET A 595 -20.30 26.88 16.01
CA MET A 595 -21.12 26.90 14.79
C MET A 595 -21.19 25.52 14.12
N MET A 596 -20.08 24.76 14.10
CA MET A 596 -20.06 23.39 13.56
C MET A 596 -20.90 22.44 14.44
N GLU A 597 -20.86 22.59 15.78
CA GLU A 597 -21.71 21.83 16.68
C GLU A 597 -23.18 22.15 16.46
N TYR A 598 -23.53 23.44 16.27
CA TYR A 598 -24.89 23.85 15.95
C TYR A 598 -25.42 23.28 14.62
N GLU A 599 -24.52 23.01 13.65
CA GLU A 599 -24.88 22.42 12.35
C GLU A 599 -25.35 20.96 12.49
N VAL A 600 -24.70 20.16 13.37
CA VAL A 600 -25.12 18.80 13.69
C VAL A 600 -26.33 18.80 14.65
N GLY A 601 -26.33 19.67 15.65
CA GLY A 601 -27.51 20.07 16.42
C GLY A 601 -28.21 18.96 17.22
N ASN A 602 -27.46 18.07 17.88
CA ASN A 602 -28.03 16.99 18.68
C ASN A 602 -29.12 16.19 17.93
N GLY A 603 -28.85 15.83 16.67
CA GLY A 603 -29.78 15.13 15.79
C GLY A 603 -30.88 16.01 15.16
N THR A 604 -30.81 17.33 15.29
CA THR A 604 -31.81 18.28 14.75
C THR A 604 -31.27 19.23 13.68
N GLY A 605 -29.96 19.35 13.53
CA GLY A 605 -29.29 20.24 12.57
C GLY A 605 -29.30 19.73 11.13
N GLY A 606 -28.63 20.49 10.23
CA GLY A 606 -28.45 20.14 8.82
C GLY A 606 -27.61 18.87 8.67
N GLY A 607 -26.56 18.68 9.49
CA GLY A 607 -25.71 17.49 9.58
C GLY A 607 -26.18 16.41 10.56
N LYS A 608 -27.45 16.43 10.96
CA LYS A 608 -28.02 15.53 11.97
C LYS A 608 -27.74 14.03 11.75
N ASN A 609 -27.54 13.62 10.52
CA ASN A 609 -27.27 12.21 10.18
C ASN A 609 -25.85 11.77 10.58
N ALA A 610 -24.97 12.69 10.98
CA ALA A 610 -23.67 12.40 11.59
C ALA A 610 -23.72 12.42 13.13
N TYR A 611 -24.87 12.75 13.73
CA TYR A 611 -25.01 12.80 15.19
C TYR A 611 -24.94 11.38 15.79
N VAL A 612 -24.14 11.24 16.82
CA VAL A 612 -24.05 10.03 17.65
C VAL A 612 -24.36 10.43 19.08
N SER A 613 -25.35 9.79 19.68
CA SER A 613 -25.80 10.10 21.03
C SER A 613 -24.66 9.90 22.04
N GLY A 614 -24.57 10.82 23.00
CA GLY A 614 -23.50 10.83 24.01
C GLY A 614 -22.21 11.54 23.58
N TYR A 615 -22.10 12.02 22.34
CA TYR A 615 -20.94 12.77 21.85
C TYR A 615 -21.33 14.16 21.35
N ARG A 616 -20.50 15.14 21.68
CA ARG A 616 -20.57 16.48 21.08
C ARG A 616 -19.87 16.47 19.74
N ILE A 617 -20.62 16.52 18.67
CA ILE A 617 -20.09 16.44 17.30
C ILE A 617 -20.33 17.75 16.59
N GLY A 618 -19.27 18.37 16.09
CA GLY A 618 -19.34 19.45 15.13
C GLY A 618 -19.17 18.91 13.71
N GLY A 619 -19.83 19.50 12.72
CA GLY A 619 -19.68 19.00 11.36
C GLY A 619 -20.09 19.99 10.29
N LYS A 620 -19.83 19.62 9.02
CA LYS A 620 -20.30 20.32 7.83
C LYS A 620 -20.41 19.40 6.64
N SER A 621 -21.56 19.45 5.97
CA SER A 621 -21.83 18.78 4.70
C SER A 621 -21.39 19.62 3.50
N GLY A 622 -20.89 18.97 2.45
CA GLY A 622 -20.49 19.58 1.20
C GLY A 622 -20.97 18.79 -0.02
N THR A 623 -21.89 19.37 -0.77
CA THR A 623 -22.26 18.88 -2.10
C THR A 623 -21.73 19.87 -3.12
N SER A 624 -20.90 19.38 -4.07
CA SER A 624 -20.27 20.20 -5.10
C SER A 624 -20.45 19.58 -6.48
N GLU A 625 -20.49 20.43 -7.49
CA GLU A 625 -20.55 20.01 -8.89
C GLU A 625 -19.13 19.94 -9.45
N GLN A 626 -18.82 18.90 -10.21
CA GLN A 626 -17.55 18.71 -10.91
C GLN A 626 -17.61 19.45 -12.26
N LEU A 627 -17.26 20.74 -12.23
CA LEU A 627 -17.43 21.62 -13.38
C LEU A 627 -16.47 21.34 -14.54
N ASN A 628 -15.39 20.63 -14.30
CA ASN A 628 -14.34 20.27 -15.26
C ASN A 628 -14.41 18.82 -15.75
N MET A 629 -15.40 18.05 -15.31
CA MET A 629 -15.65 16.68 -15.77
C MET A 629 -16.81 16.62 -16.76
N HIS A 630 -16.85 15.53 -17.54
CA HIS A 630 -17.99 15.25 -18.40
C HIS A 630 -19.29 15.18 -17.59
N ARG A 631 -20.37 15.68 -18.20
CA ARG A 631 -21.69 15.59 -17.60
C ARG A 631 -22.19 14.16 -17.61
N ARG A 632 -23.09 13.83 -16.71
CA ARG A 632 -23.85 12.59 -16.73
C ARG A 632 -24.72 12.51 -18.00
N ALA A 633 -25.19 11.31 -18.33
CA ALA A 633 -26.03 11.05 -19.49
C ALA A 633 -27.34 11.86 -19.48
N ASP A 634 -27.85 12.24 -18.32
CA ASP A 634 -29.01 13.12 -18.14
C ASP A 634 -28.71 14.62 -18.33
N GLY A 635 -27.46 14.99 -18.57
CA GLY A 635 -26.97 16.34 -18.76
C GLY A 635 -26.61 17.10 -17.48
N ASP A 636 -26.79 16.50 -16.29
CA ASP A 636 -26.38 17.06 -15.02
C ASP A 636 -24.85 16.95 -14.82
N TYR A 637 -24.30 17.83 -13.98
CA TYR A 637 -22.90 17.70 -13.57
C TYR A 637 -22.72 16.51 -12.64
N LYS A 638 -21.60 15.80 -12.79
CA LYS A 638 -21.12 14.88 -11.75
C LYS A 638 -20.96 15.60 -10.43
N LYS A 639 -21.25 14.97 -9.33
CA LYS A 639 -21.27 15.62 -8.01
C LYS A 639 -20.37 14.90 -7.03
N VAL A 640 -19.81 15.66 -6.09
CA VAL A 640 -19.10 15.10 -4.93
C VAL A 640 -19.95 15.34 -3.69
N ALA A 641 -20.24 14.27 -2.97
CA ALA A 641 -20.83 14.31 -1.65
C ALA A 641 -19.74 14.14 -0.59
N SER A 642 -19.52 15.16 0.24
CA SER A 642 -18.52 15.10 1.32
C SER A 642 -19.11 15.54 2.66
N PHE A 643 -18.53 15.05 3.74
CA PHE A 643 -18.84 15.45 5.09
C PHE A 643 -17.57 15.50 5.95
N VAL A 644 -17.45 16.50 6.79
CA VAL A 644 -16.43 16.59 7.81
C VAL A 644 -17.09 16.66 9.19
N ALA A 645 -16.61 15.82 10.10
CA ALA A 645 -16.98 15.85 11.50
C ALA A 645 -15.76 16.09 12.38
N VAL A 646 -15.96 16.76 13.52
CA VAL A 646 -14.93 16.93 14.56
C VAL A 646 -15.52 16.60 15.91
N LEU A 647 -14.74 15.94 16.75
CA LEU A 647 -15.21 15.54 18.08
C LEU A 647 -14.06 15.44 19.11
N PRO A 648 -14.32 15.71 20.39
CA PRO A 648 -15.50 16.42 20.90
C PRO A 648 -15.57 17.86 20.38
N ALA A 649 -16.75 18.39 20.04
CA ALA A 649 -16.86 19.72 19.40
C ALA A 649 -16.30 20.87 20.26
N ASN A 650 -16.29 20.74 21.59
CA ASN A 650 -15.76 21.75 22.52
C ASN A 650 -14.22 21.72 22.65
N ASP A 651 -13.58 20.57 22.48
CA ASP A 651 -12.12 20.41 22.46
C ASP A 651 -11.74 19.29 21.48
N PRO A 652 -11.77 19.54 20.17
CA PRO A 652 -11.59 18.49 19.17
C PRO A 652 -10.27 17.73 19.32
N GLU A 653 -10.38 16.41 19.34
CA GLU A 653 -9.26 15.46 19.31
C GLU A 653 -9.08 14.88 17.92
N ILE A 654 -10.18 14.45 17.29
CA ILE A 654 -10.16 13.88 15.95
C ILE A 654 -11.11 14.62 14.99
N LEU A 655 -10.74 14.52 13.73
CA LEU A 655 -11.53 14.87 12.56
C LEU A 655 -11.82 13.60 11.78
N VAL A 656 -13.08 13.41 11.35
CA VAL A 656 -13.50 12.36 10.42
C VAL A 656 -13.99 13.03 9.15
N TYR A 657 -13.34 12.72 8.02
CA TYR A 657 -13.72 13.23 6.70
C TYR A 657 -14.14 12.06 5.82
N VAL A 658 -15.27 12.23 5.13
CA VAL A 658 -15.78 11.25 4.15
C VAL A 658 -16.10 11.97 2.85
N MET A 659 -15.73 11.36 1.73
CA MET A 659 -16.03 11.84 0.39
C MET A 659 -16.47 10.67 -0.50
N LEU A 660 -17.58 10.86 -1.20
CA LEU A 660 -18.11 9.98 -2.24
C LEU A 660 -18.18 10.80 -3.53
N ASP A 661 -17.40 10.41 -4.53
CA ASP A 661 -17.27 11.14 -5.78
C ASP A 661 -18.11 10.46 -6.86
N ASP A 662 -19.01 11.22 -7.41
CA ASP A 662 -20.03 10.80 -8.38
C ASP A 662 -20.95 9.66 -7.87
N PRO A 663 -21.62 9.87 -6.71
CA PRO A 663 -22.61 8.89 -6.26
C PRO A 663 -23.84 8.91 -7.18
N ASN A 664 -24.17 7.75 -7.77
CA ASN A 664 -25.34 7.58 -8.61
C ASN A 664 -26.51 7.01 -7.82
N ASN A 665 -26.95 7.73 -6.79
CA ASN A 665 -28.08 7.34 -5.97
C ASN A 665 -29.37 7.91 -6.59
N ALA A 666 -30.29 7.05 -7.01
CA ALA A 666 -31.55 7.40 -7.67
C ALA A 666 -32.48 8.31 -6.83
N ARG A 667 -32.20 8.49 -5.54
CA ARG A 667 -33.10 9.22 -4.60
C ARG A 667 -32.56 10.59 -4.22
N THR A 668 -31.24 10.75 -4.16
CA THR A 668 -30.59 11.99 -3.71
C THR A 668 -29.11 12.01 -4.02
N ASP A 669 -28.57 13.20 -4.20
CA ASP A 669 -27.16 13.50 -4.28
C ASP A 669 -26.69 14.41 -3.12
N TYR A 670 -27.54 14.58 -2.10
CA TYR A 670 -27.21 15.43 -0.95
C TYR A 670 -26.28 14.73 0.03
N SER A 671 -25.12 15.32 0.25
CA SER A 671 -24.07 14.82 1.18
C SER A 671 -24.54 14.61 2.62
N SER A 672 -25.51 15.38 3.07
CA SER A 672 -26.13 15.17 4.40
C SER A 672 -26.87 13.83 4.53
N ILE A 673 -27.20 13.20 3.42
CA ILE A 673 -27.84 11.88 3.35
C ILE A 673 -26.83 10.79 2.98
N LEU A 674 -25.85 11.10 2.14
CA LEU A 674 -24.91 10.12 1.61
C LEU A 674 -23.64 9.98 2.47
N ALA A 675 -22.95 11.09 2.77
CA ALA A 675 -21.65 11.07 3.46
C ALA A 675 -21.75 11.29 4.99
N ALA A 676 -22.73 12.07 5.46
CA ALA A 676 -22.87 12.32 6.89
C ALA A 676 -23.16 11.06 7.73
N PRO A 677 -24.04 10.12 7.29
CA PRO A 677 -24.23 8.85 8.02
C PRO A 677 -22.95 8.03 8.12
N VAL A 678 -22.12 8.01 7.10
CA VAL A 678 -20.85 7.27 7.09
C VAL A 678 -19.92 7.83 8.17
N ALA A 679 -19.79 9.15 8.26
CA ALA A 679 -19.00 9.79 9.32
C ALA A 679 -19.57 9.48 10.72
N GLY A 680 -20.90 9.51 10.87
CA GLY A 680 -21.56 9.12 12.12
C GLY A 680 -21.30 7.67 12.51
N ASN A 681 -21.37 6.76 11.55
CA ASN A 681 -21.08 5.34 11.79
C ASN A 681 -19.61 5.12 12.19
N ILE A 682 -18.66 5.75 11.49
CA ILE A 682 -17.24 5.71 11.87
C ILE A 682 -17.07 6.25 13.31
N ILE A 683 -17.66 7.38 13.63
CA ILE A 683 -17.58 7.99 14.99
C ILE A 683 -18.16 7.04 16.04
N SER A 684 -19.28 6.38 15.76
CA SER A 684 -19.96 5.53 16.73
C SER A 684 -19.11 4.37 17.24
N GLU A 685 -18.13 3.92 16.45
CA GLU A 685 -17.20 2.86 16.82
C GLU A 685 -15.81 3.40 17.20
N VAL A 686 -15.30 4.41 16.48
CA VAL A 686 -13.97 4.97 16.74
C VAL A 686 -13.92 5.77 18.03
N ALA A 687 -14.95 6.57 18.35
CA ALA A 687 -14.92 7.40 19.56
C ALA A 687 -14.82 6.60 20.87
N PRO A 688 -15.63 5.56 21.09
CA PRO A 688 -15.47 4.72 22.28
C PRO A 688 -14.15 3.92 22.27
N TYR A 689 -13.68 3.49 21.09
CA TYR A 689 -12.41 2.78 20.95
C TYR A 689 -11.22 3.66 21.38
N LEU A 690 -11.19 4.91 20.95
CA LEU A 690 -10.14 5.88 21.32
C LEU A 690 -10.32 6.45 22.74
N GLY A 691 -11.37 6.09 23.45
CA GLY A 691 -11.66 6.61 24.77
C GLY A 691 -12.07 8.08 24.79
N ILE A 692 -12.59 8.60 23.67
CA ILE A 692 -13.06 9.99 23.59
C ILE A 692 -14.20 10.22 24.58
N ALA A 693 -14.06 11.27 25.41
CA ALA A 693 -15.00 11.56 26.45
C ALA A 693 -16.41 11.83 25.92
N THR A 694 -17.38 11.21 26.56
CA THR A 694 -18.80 11.49 26.30
C THR A 694 -19.22 12.81 26.91
N ASP A 695 -20.41 13.26 26.60
CA ASP A 695 -21.01 14.58 26.97
C ASP A 695 -21.32 14.74 28.49
N GLY A 696 -20.67 13.95 29.37
CA GLY A 696 -20.81 14.05 30.83
C GLY A 696 -22.10 13.45 31.41
N GLU A 697 -22.99 12.92 30.60
CA GLU A 697 -24.11 12.10 31.07
C GLU A 697 -23.67 10.63 31.09
N ASP A 698 -23.50 10.08 32.30
CA ASP A 698 -23.42 8.63 32.48
C ASP A 698 -24.77 8.02 32.06
N ARG A 699 -24.86 7.54 30.83
CA ARG A 699 -26.05 6.89 30.29
C ARG A 699 -26.04 5.38 30.46
N SER A 700 -25.08 4.82 31.19
CA SER A 700 -24.95 3.37 31.38
C SER A 700 -26.19 2.72 31.98
N GLY A 701 -26.99 3.49 32.76
CA GLY A 701 -28.29 3.07 33.27
C GLY A 701 -29.50 3.50 32.44
N THR A 702 -29.30 4.21 31.31
CA THR A 702 -30.42 4.72 30.50
C THR A 702 -31.06 3.56 29.70
N ILE A 703 -32.38 3.40 29.84
CA ILE A 703 -33.15 2.46 29.03
C ILE A 703 -33.68 3.19 27.81
N VAL A 704 -33.40 2.60 26.66
CA VAL A 704 -33.82 3.11 25.34
C VAL A 704 -34.83 2.15 24.72
N THR A 705 -35.81 2.68 24.02
CA THR A 705 -36.78 1.85 23.29
C THR A 705 -36.26 1.63 21.86
N VAL A 706 -36.14 0.37 21.46
CA VAL A 706 -35.70 -0.02 20.11
C VAL A 706 -36.71 0.47 19.07
N PRO A 707 -36.30 1.29 18.09
CA PRO A 707 -37.20 1.76 17.04
C PRO A 707 -37.65 0.61 16.10
N ASN A 708 -38.78 0.78 15.42
CA ASN A 708 -39.17 -0.12 14.36
C ASN A 708 -38.38 0.20 13.08
N LEU A 709 -37.48 -0.68 12.70
CA LEU A 709 -36.61 -0.55 11.52
C LEU A 709 -37.03 -1.46 10.38
N VAL A 710 -37.97 -2.39 10.60
CA VAL A 710 -38.45 -3.30 9.54
C VAL A 710 -39.14 -2.49 8.43
N GLY A 711 -38.70 -2.70 7.19
CA GLY A 711 -39.12 -1.91 6.04
C GLY A 711 -38.32 -0.61 5.82
N THR A 712 -37.44 -0.24 6.77
CA THR A 712 -36.55 0.90 6.64
C THR A 712 -35.32 0.47 5.86
N GLU A 713 -34.78 1.34 5.04
CA GLU A 713 -33.50 1.10 4.37
C GLU A 713 -32.36 0.97 5.35
N TRP A 714 -31.40 0.10 5.05
CA TRP A 714 -30.24 -0.15 5.89
C TRP A 714 -29.54 1.14 6.37
N SER A 715 -29.23 2.07 5.43
CA SER A 715 -28.59 3.33 5.75
C SER A 715 -29.40 4.20 6.71
N ASN A 716 -30.72 4.24 6.54
CA ASN A 716 -31.59 5.01 7.42
C ASN A 716 -31.77 4.33 8.78
N ALA A 717 -31.74 3.00 8.83
CA ALA A 717 -31.78 2.23 10.07
C ALA A 717 -30.55 2.50 10.94
N GLN A 718 -29.36 2.54 10.36
CA GLN A 718 -28.11 2.89 11.02
C GLN A 718 -28.20 4.29 11.70
N VAL A 719 -28.64 5.28 10.95
CA VAL A 719 -28.81 6.65 11.47
C VAL A 719 -29.79 6.70 12.62
N GLN A 720 -30.94 6.00 12.51
CA GLN A 720 -31.93 5.97 13.57
C GLN A 720 -31.39 5.34 14.86
N LEU A 721 -30.61 4.26 14.75
CA LEU A 721 -30.00 3.60 15.89
C LEU A 721 -28.92 4.49 16.53
N ASN A 722 -28.04 5.12 15.74
CA ASN A 722 -27.03 6.04 16.27
C ASN A 722 -27.64 7.23 17.04
N ILE A 723 -28.75 7.80 16.52
CA ILE A 723 -29.49 8.89 17.23
C ILE A 723 -30.03 8.41 18.57
N GLN A 724 -30.47 7.16 18.65
CA GLN A 724 -30.99 6.58 19.91
C GLN A 724 -29.87 6.06 20.82
N GLY A 725 -28.61 6.13 20.41
CA GLY A 725 -27.48 5.59 21.17
C GLY A 725 -27.44 4.06 21.21
N LEU A 726 -27.96 3.43 20.18
CA LEU A 726 -27.92 1.98 19.97
C LEU A 726 -26.86 1.66 18.90
N LYS A 727 -26.16 0.57 19.09
CA LYS A 727 -25.23 0.04 18.09
C LYS A 727 -25.98 -0.79 17.06
N HIS A 728 -25.40 -1.00 15.90
CA HIS A 728 -25.99 -1.84 14.85
C HIS A 728 -24.96 -2.80 14.31
N GLN A 729 -25.42 -3.96 13.86
CA GLN A 729 -24.61 -4.95 13.15
C GLN A 729 -25.45 -5.63 12.09
N LEU A 730 -24.97 -5.60 10.84
CA LEU A 730 -25.52 -6.41 9.77
C LEU A 730 -25.00 -7.85 9.91
N GLN A 731 -25.86 -8.84 9.76
CA GLN A 731 -25.42 -10.23 9.84
C GLN A 731 -24.69 -10.65 8.56
N GLU A 732 -23.70 -11.51 8.72
CA GLU A 732 -22.93 -12.10 7.61
C GLU A 732 -23.87 -12.71 6.56
N SER A 733 -23.50 -12.67 5.30
CA SER A 733 -24.30 -13.07 4.13
C SER A 733 -25.52 -12.18 3.79
N GLN A 734 -25.75 -11.10 4.52
CA GLN A 734 -26.85 -10.19 4.22
C GLN A 734 -26.40 -9.10 3.23
N SER A 735 -27.34 -8.61 2.41
CA SER A 735 -27.04 -7.53 1.48
C SER A 735 -26.74 -6.22 2.21
N SER A 736 -25.53 -5.69 2.06
CA SER A 736 -25.10 -4.38 2.61
C SER A 736 -25.48 -3.21 1.70
N GLN A 737 -26.24 -3.41 0.62
CA GLN A 737 -26.72 -2.30 -0.20
C GLN A 737 -27.57 -1.34 0.62
N SER A 738 -27.27 -0.04 0.56
CA SER A 738 -27.90 0.99 1.41
C SER A 738 -29.42 1.07 1.24
N ALA A 739 -29.89 0.72 0.06
CA ALA A 739 -31.29 0.66 -0.30
C ALA A 739 -31.97 -0.65 0.10
N ALA A 740 -31.21 -1.66 0.58
CA ALA A 740 -31.81 -2.92 1.01
C ALA A 740 -32.72 -2.65 2.23
N PRO A 741 -33.99 -3.04 2.18
CA PRO A 741 -34.86 -2.86 3.32
C PRO A 741 -34.51 -3.84 4.43
N VAL A 742 -34.50 -3.38 5.67
CA VAL A 742 -34.42 -4.26 6.84
C VAL A 742 -35.63 -5.19 6.86
N THR A 743 -35.41 -6.48 6.75
CA THR A 743 -36.45 -7.50 6.75
C THR A 743 -36.78 -8.00 8.17
N TYR A 744 -35.74 -7.96 9.05
CA TYR A 744 -35.84 -8.40 10.43
C TYR A 744 -34.83 -7.67 11.32
N GLN A 745 -35.18 -7.49 12.59
CA GLN A 745 -34.32 -6.89 13.61
C GLN A 745 -34.39 -7.65 14.93
N TYR A 746 -33.29 -7.69 15.68
CA TYR A 746 -33.27 -8.20 17.02
C TYR A 746 -32.23 -7.46 17.88
N PRO A 747 -32.57 -6.98 19.08
CA PRO A 747 -33.88 -7.01 19.74
C PRO A 747 -35.02 -6.38 18.93
N HIS A 748 -36.27 -6.87 19.17
CA HIS A 748 -37.44 -6.43 18.42
C HIS A 748 -37.80 -4.95 18.67
N ALA A 749 -38.52 -4.37 17.72
CA ALA A 749 -39.12 -3.05 17.88
C ALA A 749 -39.96 -2.94 19.18
N GLY A 750 -39.85 -1.85 19.88
CA GLY A 750 -40.52 -1.61 21.18
C GLY A 750 -39.84 -2.26 22.37
N SER A 751 -38.80 -3.08 22.19
CA SER A 751 -38.00 -3.61 23.30
C SER A 751 -37.33 -2.48 24.08
N LYS A 752 -37.37 -2.57 25.40
CA LYS A 752 -36.61 -1.66 26.27
C LYS A 752 -35.24 -2.27 26.55
N VAL A 753 -34.22 -1.61 26.10
CA VAL A 753 -32.82 -2.10 26.15
C VAL A 753 -31.93 -1.03 26.76
N PRO A 754 -30.78 -1.40 27.38
CA PRO A 754 -29.78 -0.42 27.82
C PRO A 754 -29.24 0.38 26.66
N TYR A 755 -28.84 1.61 26.93
CA TYR A 755 -28.03 2.42 26.01
C TYR A 755 -26.77 1.65 25.60
N GLY A 756 -26.40 1.74 24.31
CA GLY A 756 -25.26 1.01 23.74
C GLY A 756 -25.51 -0.44 23.37
N THR A 757 -26.76 -0.95 23.52
CA THR A 757 -27.14 -2.29 23.05
C THR A 757 -26.99 -2.41 21.55
N THR A 758 -26.39 -3.52 21.08
CA THR A 758 -26.27 -3.82 19.64
C THR A 758 -27.58 -4.41 19.10
N ILE A 759 -28.11 -3.78 18.06
CA ILE A 759 -29.26 -4.26 17.30
C ILE A 759 -28.76 -4.98 16.06
N TYR A 760 -29.06 -6.25 15.94
CA TYR A 760 -28.75 -7.06 14.79
C TYR A 760 -29.83 -6.88 13.73
N LEU A 761 -29.42 -6.52 12.52
CA LEU A 761 -30.29 -6.22 11.39
C LEU A 761 -30.07 -7.22 10.28
N TYR A 762 -31.12 -7.55 9.58
CA TYR A 762 -31.17 -8.50 8.48
C TYR A 762 -31.83 -7.81 7.30
N THR A 763 -31.26 -7.95 6.10
CA THR A 763 -31.78 -7.36 4.85
C THR A 763 -32.28 -8.40 3.86
N ASP A 764 -32.05 -9.67 4.15
CA ASP A 764 -32.57 -10.82 3.41
C ASP A 764 -33.48 -11.67 4.31
N THR A 765 -33.81 -12.88 3.86
CA THR A 765 -34.61 -13.80 4.65
C THR A 765 -33.91 -14.20 5.94
N TYR A 766 -34.57 -14.00 7.07
CA TYR A 766 -34.06 -14.40 8.36
C TYR A 766 -34.12 -15.91 8.55
N GLU A 767 -33.00 -16.60 8.68
CA GLU A 767 -32.92 -18.05 8.89
C GLU A 767 -32.62 -18.46 10.36
N GLY A 768 -32.80 -17.53 11.31
CA GLY A 768 -32.65 -17.85 12.73
C GLY A 768 -31.19 -17.95 13.21
N SER A 769 -30.41 -16.87 13.10
CA SER A 769 -29.03 -16.83 13.60
C SER A 769 -28.98 -17.05 15.11
N ARG A 770 -28.37 -18.15 15.54
CA ARG A 770 -28.18 -18.52 16.97
C ARG A 770 -26.69 -18.57 17.30
N THR A 771 -26.37 -18.41 18.56
CA THR A 771 -25.01 -18.47 19.10
C THR A 771 -25.00 -19.18 20.44
N GLU A 772 -23.87 -19.73 20.80
CA GLU A 772 -23.67 -20.39 22.10
C GLU A 772 -23.27 -19.35 23.15
N VAL A 773 -23.86 -19.46 24.32
CA VAL A 773 -23.57 -18.56 25.46
C VAL A 773 -22.26 -18.96 26.13
N PRO A 774 -21.23 -18.09 26.12
CA PRO A 774 -19.98 -18.39 26.83
C PRO A 774 -20.16 -18.36 28.34
N ASP A 775 -19.35 -19.11 29.07
CA ASP A 775 -19.25 -19.00 30.54
C ASP A 775 -18.40 -17.80 30.92
N VAL A 776 -19.05 -16.82 31.53
CA VAL A 776 -18.39 -15.59 32.00
C VAL A 776 -18.36 -15.48 33.53
N THR A 777 -18.76 -16.55 34.26
CA THR A 777 -18.66 -16.59 35.73
C THR A 777 -17.23 -16.45 36.23
N GLY A 778 -17.02 -15.72 37.30
CA GLY A 778 -15.69 -15.43 37.86
C GLY A 778 -14.83 -14.43 37.06
N LYS A 779 -15.35 -13.88 35.96
CA LYS A 779 -14.64 -12.88 35.16
C LYS A 779 -14.92 -11.47 35.63
N SER A 780 -14.06 -10.51 35.29
CA SER A 780 -14.39 -9.10 35.46
C SER A 780 -15.53 -8.69 34.50
N PRO A 781 -16.36 -7.72 34.86
CA PRO A 781 -17.46 -7.26 34.00
C PRO A 781 -17.01 -6.87 32.60
N ASP A 782 -15.86 -6.22 32.48
CA ASP A 782 -15.34 -5.77 31.19
C ASP A 782 -14.90 -6.95 30.31
N PHE A 783 -14.23 -7.96 30.90
CA PHE A 783 -13.85 -9.15 30.17
C PHE A 783 -15.08 -9.99 29.79
N ALA A 784 -16.08 -10.08 30.65
CA ALA A 784 -17.35 -10.74 30.38
C ALA A 784 -18.10 -10.06 29.22
N ARG A 785 -18.11 -8.70 29.16
CA ARG A 785 -18.67 -7.95 28.03
C ARG A 785 -17.97 -8.29 26.72
N GLN A 786 -16.63 -8.34 26.71
CA GLN A 786 -15.87 -8.71 25.51
C GLN A 786 -16.20 -10.13 25.03
N MET A 787 -16.25 -11.10 25.94
CA MET A 787 -16.59 -12.48 25.60
C MET A 787 -18.01 -12.60 25.01
N LEU A 788 -18.98 -11.96 25.63
CA LEU A 788 -20.38 -11.96 25.17
C LEU A 788 -20.52 -11.23 23.85
N SER A 789 -19.84 -10.10 23.68
CA SER A 789 -19.83 -9.34 22.42
C SER A 789 -19.22 -10.15 21.28
N ALA A 790 -18.10 -10.84 21.50
CA ALA A 790 -17.48 -11.74 20.52
C ALA A 790 -18.39 -12.90 20.11
N ALA A 791 -19.24 -13.35 21.05
CA ALA A 791 -20.29 -14.34 20.75
C ALA A 791 -21.54 -13.72 20.08
N GLY A 792 -21.57 -12.41 19.83
CA GLY A 792 -22.74 -11.72 19.26
C GLY A 792 -23.89 -11.56 20.23
N LEU A 793 -23.58 -11.41 21.52
CA LEU A 793 -24.57 -11.24 22.59
C LEU A 793 -24.43 -9.86 23.24
N ASN A 794 -25.53 -9.30 23.69
CA ASN A 794 -25.53 -8.10 24.54
C ASN A 794 -25.50 -8.47 26.03
N CYS A 795 -25.08 -7.56 26.90
CA CYS A 795 -25.14 -7.79 28.34
C CYS A 795 -25.55 -6.56 29.16
N VAL A 796 -26.11 -6.83 30.31
CA VAL A 796 -26.38 -5.85 31.38
C VAL A 796 -25.62 -6.31 32.62
N VAL A 797 -24.93 -5.39 33.29
CA VAL A 797 -24.22 -5.69 34.54
C VAL A 797 -25.00 -5.11 35.71
N GLU A 798 -25.33 -5.96 36.68
CA GLU A 798 -25.96 -5.58 37.93
C GLU A 798 -25.02 -5.86 39.10
N GLY A 799 -24.70 -4.86 39.87
CA GLY A 799 -23.72 -4.94 40.97
C GLY A 799 -22.30 -4.53 40.57
N SER A 800 -21.35 -4.84 41.45
CA SER A 800 -19.93 -4.53 41.24
C SER A 800 -19.05 -5.69 41.74
N GLY A 801 -17.83 -5.83 41.19
CA GLY A 801 -16.95 -6.96 41.52
C GLY A 801 -16.86 -7.95 40.38
N THR A 802 -16.76 -9.23 40.66
CA THR A 802 -16.71 -10.31 39.65
C THR A 802 -18.09 -10.85 39.33
N VAL A 803 -18.29 -11.36 38.10
CA VAL A 803 -19.53 -12.01 37.70
C VAL A 803 -19.77 -13.25 38.56
N GLN A 804 -20.83 -13.24 39.35
CA GLN A 804 -21.26 -14.37 40.19
C GLN A 804 -22.25 -15.28 39.47
N ALA A 805 -23.11 -14.68 38.62
CA ALA A 805 -24.09 -15.42 37.83
C ALA A 805 -24.40 -14.71 36.53
N GLN A 806 -24.85 -15.50 35.52
CA GLN A 806 -25.37 -15.02 34.25
C GLN A 806 -26.78 -15.56 34.00
N SER A 807 -27.65 -14.77 33.32
CA SER A 807 -29.08 -15.09 33.18
C SER A 807 -29.37 -16.22 32.20
N ALA A 808 -28.38 -16.61 31.35
CA ALA A 808 -28.50 -17.76 30.48
C ALA A 808 -27.39 -18.78 30.82
N GLU A 809 -27.74 -20.06 30.77
CA GLU A 809 -26.78 -21.14 31.07
C GLU A 809 -25.62 -21.17 30.05
N PRO A 810 -24.36 -21.29 30.52
CA PRO A 810 -23.21 -21.51 29.62
C PRO A 810 -23.45 -22.71 28.68
N GLY A 811 -23.06 -22.57 27.40
CA GLY A 811 -23.27 -23.59 26.38
C GLY A 811 -24.68 -23.65 25.82
N SER A 812 -25.64 -22.90 26.39
CA SER A 812 -26.99 -22.84 25.81
C SER A 812 -27.01 -22.07 24.50
N SER A 813 -27.82 -22.53 23.54
CA SER A 813 -27.98 -21.84 22.24
C SER A 813 -29.09 -20.81 22.35
N VAL A 814 -28.73 -19.54 22.13
CA VAL A 814 -29.67 -18.40 22.14
C VAL A 814 -29.60 -17.63 20.84
N GLN A 815 -30.60 -16.78 20.60
CA GLN A 815 -30.58 -15.91 19.42
C GLN A 815 -29.48 -14.84 19.56
N ARG A 816 -28.76 -14.56 18.47
CA ARG A 816 -27.79 -13.45 18.44
C ARG A 816 -28.48 -12.13 18.80
N GLY A 817 -27.84 -11.30 19.60
CA GLY A 817 -28.39 -10.07 20.15
C GLY A 817 -29.17 -10.26 21.47
N THR A 818 -29.32 -11.51 21.96
CA THR A 818 -29.93 -11.74 23.30
C THR A 818 -29.15 -11.00 24.37
N ILE A 819 -29.89 -10.38 25.31
CA ILE A 819 -29.31 -9.65 26.43
C ILE A 819 -29.09 -10.62 27.57
N ILE A 820 -27.85 -10.77 28.00
CA ILE A 820 -27.45 -11.59 29.16
C ILE A 820 -27.29 -10.67 30.38
N THR A 821 -28.08 -10.88 31.43
CA THR A 821 -27.86 -10.15 32.68
C THR A 821 -26.75 -10.83 33.46
N LEU A 822 -25.75 -10.04 33.87
CA LEU A 822 -24.61 -10.46 34.70
C LEU A 822 -24.81 -9.91 36.11
N THR A 823 -24.93 -10.79 37.08
CA THR A 823 -24.98 -10.41 38.51
C THR A 823 -23.57 -10.44 39.05
N CYS A 824 -23.05 -9.30 39.52
CA CYS A 824 -21.70 -9.11 40.04
C CYS A 824 -21.74 -8.87 41.56
N GLY A 825 -20.75 -9.44 42.27
CA GLY A 825 -20.63 -9.31 43.73
C GLY A 825 -19.23 -9.57 44.26
#